data_135b61b51dbedf94cc88c07693a4861a
#
_entry.id   135b61b51dbedf94cc88c07693a4861a
#
_cell.length_a   1.000
_cell.length_b   1.000
_cell.length_c   1.000
_cell.angle_alpha   90.00
_cell.angle_beta   90.00
_cell.angle_gamma   90.00
#
_symmetry.space_group_name_H-M   'P 1'
#
loop_
_entity.id
_entity.type
_entity.pdbx_description
1 polymer ?
#
loop_
_entity_poly.entity_id
_entity_poly.type
_entity_poly.pdbx_seq_one_letter_code
_entity_poly.pdbx_strand_id
1 'polypeptide(L)'
;MKFNIVSDFAPTGDQPQAIDQLVKGIERDDKYQVLLGVTGSGKTFTIANVVERIQRPTLVLAHNKTLAAQLYSEFKAFFPNNAVEYFVSYYDYYQPEAYIPSTGTYIEKDLSINDEIEKLRLSTTSALLSGRRDVLVVASVSCLYGIGNPVEFQKNVITIKQGDVLPRTKLMHRLVQSLYARTTAEFRHGNFRIKGDVLDVFPGYDDNAFRIHFFGDEIEEIEQFDPTTNQVLDRYESLNIYPANMFVTSPDILQKAIWNIQQDLMKQVEFFEASGKPLEAKRLKERTEFDLEMIRELGYCSGIENYSRYLDGREPGTRPFCLIDYFPDDFLMVIDESHVTVSQVHAMYGGDRSRKENLVEYGFRLPAAMDNRPLKFEEFEALQNQVIYVSATPADYELQQTQGVYVEQVIRPTGLLDPEIEVRPSQNQIDDLVEEIQLRTEKDERILVTTLTKRMAEELTKYLTRIGIRCRYIHSDVDTLERVEIMQDLRKGLFDVLIGVNLLREGLDLPEVSLVAILDADKEGFLRSTRSLTQTVGRAARNVNGKAIMYADKITDSMQRTIDDTNYRREKQMNYNKAHNITPQPLHKKIENSLSKSPITEFHYDPSFKERTAAEAQSVYLSAKELEKKIKETRKLMEAAAKDLDFVKAAQYRDELKKLQDLAN
;
A
#
# COMPACT_ATOMS: atom_id res chain seq x y z
N MET A 1 9.82 -26.56 0.83
CA MET A 1 9.21 -26.60 2.17
C MET A 1 7.70 -26.65 2.03
N LYS A 2 6.97 -27.03 3.08
CA LYS A 2 5.49 -27.00 3.11
C LYS A 2 5.03 -25.92 4.05
N PHE A 3 3.89 -25.31 3.77
CA PHE A 3 3.23 -24.43 4.73
C PHE A 3 2.86 -25.22 5.99
N ASN A 4 3.17 -24.64 7.15
CA ASN A 4 2.85 -25.21 8.45
C ASN A 4 2.43 -24.09 9.40
N ILE A 5 1.16 -24.11 9.84
CA ILE A 5 0.62 -23.12 10.78
C ILE A 5 1.19 -23.37 12.17
N VAL A 6 1.62 -22.29 12.80
CA VAL A 6 1.94 -22.26 14.23
C VAL A 6 0.92 -21.35 14.90
N SER A 7 0.00 -21.95 15.69
CA SER A 7 -1.06 -21.23 16.37
C SER A 7 -1.50 -21.94 17.65
N ASP A 8 -1.76 -21.17 18.69
CA ASP A 8 -2.36 -21.68 19.93
C ASP A 8 -3.89 -21.91 19.80
N PHE A 9 -4.48 -21.50 18.65
CA PHE A 9 -5.91 -21.60 18.40
C PHE A 9 -6.21 -22.69 17.37
N ALA A 10 -7.34 -23.38 17.59
CA ALA A 10 -7.95 -24.27 16.62
C ALA A 10 -9.14 -23.56 15.92
N PRO A 11 -9.47 -23.92 14.67
CA PRO A 11 -10.68 -23.40 14.03
C PRO A 11 -11.96 -23.66 14.81
N THR A 12 -12.75 -22.63 15.01
CA THR A 12 -14.01 -22.69 15.81
C THR A 12 -15.15 -21.97 15.08
N GLY A 13 -16.38 -22.14 15.57
CA GLY A 13 -17.56 -21.54 14.95
C GLY A 13 -17.82 -22.04 13.55
N ASP A 14 -17.99 -21.12 12.61
CA ASP A 14 -18.18 -21.44 11.19
C ASP A 14 -16.86 -21.77 10.47
N GLN A 15 -15.69 -21.52 11.09
CA GLN A 15 -14.38 -21.66 10.45
C GLN A 15 -14.11 -23.06 9.89
N PRO A 16 -14.33 -24.17 10.64
CA PRO A 16 -14.08 -25.51 10.13
C PRO A 16 -14.85 -25.81 8.83
N GLN A 17 -16.14 -25.44 8.83
CA GLN A 17 -17.00 -25.62 7.66
C GLN A 17 -16.59 -24.73 6.50
N ALA A 18 -16.23 -23.48 6.77
CA ALA A 18 -15.76 -22.53 5.76
C ALA A 18 -14.46 -22.99 5.09
N ILE A 19 -13.50 -23.47 5.89
CA ILE A 19 -12.24 -24.05 5.40
C ILE A 19 -12.51 -25.24 4.47
N ASP A 20 -13.35 -26.18 4.94
CA ASP A 20 -13.67 -27.37 4.14
C ASP A 20 -14.39 -27.04 2.83
N GLN A 21 -15.30 -26.08 2.82
CA GLN A 21 -16.00 -25.64 1.62
C GLN A 21 -15.06 -24.97 0.63
N LEU A 22 -14.19 -24.07 1.09
CA LEU A 22 -13.22 -23.37 0.25
C LEU A 22 -12.20 -24.35 -0.36
N VAL A 23 -11.64 -25.26 0.44
CA VAL A 23 -10.71 -26.30 -0.05
C VAL A 23 -11.37 -27.19 -1.09
N LYS A 24 -12.58 -27.69 -0.82
CA LYS A 24 -13.33 -28.51 -1.80
C LYS A 24 -13.65 -27.74 -3.08
N GLY A 25 -13.92 -26.43 -2.99
CA GLY A 25 -14.09 -25.59 -4.18
C GLY A 25 -12.80 -25.51 -5.00
N ILE A 26 -11.65 -25.33 -4.36
CA ILE A 26 -10.34 -25.31 -5.03
C ILE A 26 -10.06 -26.69 -5.67
N GLU A 27 -10.33 -27.79 -5.00
CA GLU A 27 -10.15 -29.15 -5.51
C GLU A 27 -11.07 -29.51 -6.69
N ARG A 28 -12.24 -28.83 -6.80
CA ARG A 28 -13.17 -28.96 -7.94
C ARG A 28 -12.81 -28.05 -9.10
N ASP A 29 -11.73 -27.27 -9.01
CA ASP A 29 -11.33 -26.26 -9.97
C ASP A 29 -12.34 -25.07 -10.09
N ASP A 30 -13.10 -24.78 -9.03
CA ASP A 30 -13.95 -23.58 -8.99
C ASP A 30 -13.03 -22.35 -9.14
N LYS A 31 -13.19 -21.59 -10.22
CA LYS A 31 -12.34 -20.44 -10.51
C LYS A 31 -12.53 -19.31 -9.49
N TYR A 32 -13.76 -19.10 -9.04
CA TYR A 32 -14.13 -18.02 -8.14
C TYR A 32 -14.92 -18.53 -6.95
N GLN A 33 -14.57 -18.08 -5.76
CA GLN A 33 -15.28 -18.35 -4.52
C GLN A 33 -15.41 -17.05 -3.71
N VAL A 34 -16.45 -16.93 -2.91
CA VAL A 34 -16.67 -15.80 -1.98
C VAL A 34 -16.70 -16.32 -0.56
N LEU A 35 -15.85 -15.76 0.30
CA LEU A 35 -15.95 -15.89 1.75
C LEU A 35 -16.63 -14.63 2.33
N LEU A 36 -17.91 -14.76 2.67
CA LEU A 36 -18.65 -13.75 3.40
C LEU A 36 -18.31 -13.88 4.89
N GLY A 37 -17.40 -13.04 5.37
CA GLY A 37 -16.93 -13.11 6.75
C GLY A 37 -17.07 -11.79 7.48
N VAL A 38 -17.85 -11.77 8.58
CA VAL A 38 -18.02 -10.57 9.40
C VAL A 38 -16.71 -10.14 10.07
N THR A 39 -16.64 -8.89 10.45
CA THR A 39 -15.49 -8.37 11.20
C THR A 39 -15.33 -9.14 12.51
N GLY A 40 -14.13 -9.68 12.77
CA GLY A 40 -13.83 -10.45 13.99
C GLY A 40 -14.19 -11.93 13.95
N SER A 41 -14.64 -12.45 12.81
CA SER A 41 -14.87 -13.90 12.68
C SER A 41 -13.57 -14.70 12.45
N GLY A 42 -12.41 -14.04 12.29
CA GLY A 42 -11.11 -14.69 12.05
C GLY A 42 -10.89 -15.10 10.60
N LYS A 43 -11.31 -14.28 9.63
CA LYS A 43 -11.12 -14.52 8.19
C LYS A 43 -9.67 -14.85 7.81
N THR A 44 -8.70 -14.09 8.33
CA THR A 44 -7.28 -14.31 8.07
C THR A 44 -6.83 -15.70 8.51
N PHE A 45 -7.29 -16.16 9.69
CA PHE A 45 -6.99 -17.49 10.19
C PHE A 45 -7.63 -18.59 9.33
N THR A 46 -8.85 -18.38 8.85
CA THR A 46 -9.52 -19.28 7.89
C THR A 46 -8.71 -19.41 6.61
N ILE A 47 -8.29 -18.29 6.02
CA ILE A 47 -7.46 -18.30 4.81
C ILE A 47 -6.11 -18.97 5.08
N ALA A 48 -5.46 -18.72 6.22
CA ALA A 48 -4.22 -19.41 6.57
C ALA A 48 -4.39 -20.93 6.58
N ASN A 49 -5.49 -21.44 7.18
CA ASN A 49 -5.79 -22.86 7.17
C ASN A 49 -6.09 -23.42 5.76
N VAL A 50 -6.74 -22.64 4.89
CA VAL A 50 -6.92 -23.01 3.49
C VAL A 50 -5.56 -23.14 2.80
N VAL A 51 -4.68 -22.14 2.94
CA VAL A 51 -3.32 -22.13 2.36
C VAL A 51 -2.50 -23.34 2.84
N GLU A 52 -2.53 -23.65 4.14
CA GLU A 52 -1.87 -24.83 4.68
C GLU A 52 -2.37 -26.11 4.05
N ARG A 53 -3.68 -26.27 3.86
CA ARG A 53 -4.25 -27.50 3.27
C ARG A 53 -3.93 -27.65 1.78
N ILE A 54 -3.96 -26.57 1.00
CA ILE A 54 -3.75 -26.63 -0.45
C ILE A 54 -2.27 -26.66 -0.85
N GLN A 55 -1.37 -26.14 -0.01
CA GLN A 55 0.08 -26.15 -0.25
C GLN A 55 0.51 -25.48 -1.57
N ARG A 56 -0.13 -24.36 -1.93
CA ARG A 56 0.17 -23.61 -3.16
C ARG A 56 0.70 -22.20 -2.84
N PRO A 57 1.60 -21.64 -3.66
CA PRO A 57 1.95 -20.22 -3.57
C PRO A 57 0.69 -19.35 -3.60
N THR A 58 0.64 -18.37 -2.73
CA THR A 58 -0.59 -17.57 -2.52
C THR A 58 -0.28 -16.09 -2.59
N LEU A 59 -1.09 -15.34 -3.35
CA LEU A 59 -1.11 -13.88 -3.37
C LEU A 59 -2.32 -13.38 -2.59
N VAL A 60 -2.09 -12.59 -1.54
CA VAL A 60 -3.13 -11.88 -0.80
C VAL A 60 -3.12 -10.42 -1.20
N LEU A 61 -4.17 -9.96 -1.86
CA LEU A 61 -4.29 -8.60 -2.39
C LEU A 61 -5.16 -7.73 -1.48
N ALA A 62 -4.60 -6.61 -1.01
CA ALA A 62 -5.27 -5.61 -0.19
C ALA A 62 -5.37 -4.27 -0.93
N HIS A 63 -6.39 -3.46 -0.62
CA HIS A 63 -6.61 -2.19 -1.31
C HIS A 63 -5.65 -1.07 -0.88
N ASN A 64 -4.99 -1.16 0.28
CA ASN A 64 -4.03 -0.16 0.74
C ASN A 64 -2.85 -0.76 1.52
N LYS A 65 -1.81 0.06 1.78
CA LYS A 65 -0.60 -0.35 2.50
C LYS A 65 -0.87 -0.74 3.95
N THR A 66 -1.77 -0.04 4.65
CA THR A 66 -2.05 -0.27 6.07
C THR A 66 -2.69 -1.63 6.30
N LEU A 67 -3.70 -1.98 5.49
CA LEU A 67 -4.33 -3.30 5.54
C LEU A 67 -3.33 -4.40 5.13
N ALA A 68 -2.54 -4.15 4.10
CA ALA A 68 -1.49 -5.09 3.68
C ALA A 68 -0.47 -5.34 4.81
N ALA A 69 -0.03 -4.29 5.54
CA ALA A 69 0.89 -4.45 6.68
C ALA A 69 0.27 -5.25 7.82
N GLN A 70 -1.01 -5.02 8.13
CA GLN A 70 -1.73 -5.81 9.13
C GLN A 70 -1.80 -7.28 8.73
N LEU A 71 -2.24 -7.58 7.50
CA LEU A 71 -2.34 -8.95 6.99
C LEU A 71 -0.97 -9.64 6.95
N TYR A 72 0.08 -8.93 6.52
CA TYR A 72 1.44 -9.44 6.54
C TYR A 72 1.86 -9.86 7.95
N SER A 73 1.63 -9.02 8.95
CA SER A 73 1.95 -9.31 10.35
C SER A 73 1.18 -10.54 10.87
N GLU A 74 -0.13 -10.64 10.54
CA GLU A 74 -0.96 -11.78 10.93
C GLU A 74 -0.49 -13.08 10.25
N PHE A 75 -0.24 -13.09 8.93
CA PHE A 75 0.25 -14.27 8.22
C PHE A 75 1.67 -14.65 8.65
N LYS A 76 2.55 -13.69 8.93
CA LYS A 76 3.90 -13.97 9.45
C LYS A 76 3.86 -14.64 10.81
N ALA A 77 2.90 -14.26 11.67
CA ALA A 77 2.69 -14.93 12.95
C ALA A 77 2.17 -16.37 12.77
N PHE A 78 1.28 -16.62 11.79
CA PHE A 78 0.80 -17.97 11.51
C PHE A 78 1.83 -18.87 10.80
N PHE A 79 2.71 -18.30 9.98
CA PHE A 79 3.71 -19.00 9.19
C PHE A 79 5.14 -18.51 9.46
N PRO A 80 5.63 -18.59 10.72
CA PRO A 80 6.94 -18.03 11.09
C PRO A 80 8.13 -18.67 10.35
N ASN A 81 7.98 -19.91 9.89
CA ASN A 81 9.03 -20.70 9.23
C ASN A 81 8.91 -20.75 7.70
N ASN A 82 7.89 -20.08 7.13
CA ASN A 82 7.65 -20.06 5.70
C ASN A 82 7.96 -18.67 5.11
N ALA A 83 8.05 -18.57 3.79
CA ALA A 83 8.28 -17.32 3.10
C ALA A 83 6.99 -16.50 3.05
N VAL A 84 6.76 -15.71 4.07
CA VAL A 84 5.71 -14.67 4.06
C VAL A 84 6.36 -13.36 3.66
N GLU A 85 5.95 -12.84 2.51
CA GLU A 85 6.58 -11.69 1.84
C GLU A 85 5.63 -10.49 1.77
N TYR A 86 6.20 -9.28 1.64
CA TYR A 86 5.45 -8.04 1.62
C TYR A 86 5.76 -7.22 0.37
N PHE A 87 4.73 -6.92 -0.43
CA PHE A 87 4.90 -6.23 -1.70
C PHE A 87 3.92 -5.06 -1.85
N VAL A 88 4.36 -3.86 -1.50
CA VAL A 88 3.57 -2.63 -1.63
C VAL A 88 4.34 -1.56 -2.40
N SER A 89 3.75 -0.40 -2.63
CA SER A 89 4.47 0.74 -3.21
C SER A 89 5.61 1.17 -2.28
N TYR A 90 6.83 1.27 -2.82
CA TYR A 90 8.04 1.64 -2.08
C TYR A 90 8.24 3.15 -1.90
N TYR A 91 7.27 3.95 -2.34
CA TYR A 91 7.30 5.39 -2.14
C TYR A 91 6.68 5.78 -0.78
N ASP A 92 7.40 6.53 0.04
CA ASP A 92 6.83 7.19 1.21
C ASP A 92 6.01 8.40 0.80
N TYR A 93 6.54 9.15 -0.18
CA TYR A 93 5.85 10.23 -0.87
C TYR A 93 5.93 10.00 -2.37
N TYR A 94 4.85 10.27 -3.09
CA TYR A 94 4.79 10.16 -4.54
C TYR A 94 3.89 11.21 -5.16
N GLN A 95 4.48 12.15 -5.87
CA GLN A 95 3.80 13.09 -6.75
C GLN A 95 4.04 12.67 -8.20
N PRO A 96 3.02 12.17 -8.92
CA PRO A 96 3.20 11.78 -10.31
C PRO A 96 3.44 12.99 -11.20
N GLU A 97 4.31 12.83 -12.20
CA GLU A 97 4.47 13.81 -13.28
C GLU A 97 3.13 14.04 -13.99
N ALA A 98 2.75 15.29 -14.18
CA ALA A 98 1.50 15.64 -14.84
C ALA A 98 1.60 16.97 -15.59
N TYR A 99 0.76 17.16 -16.60
CA TYR A 99 0.56 18.45 -17.26
C TYR A 99 -0.93 18.79 -17.26
N ILE A 100 -1.24 20.02 -16.84
CA ILE A 100 -2.61 20.54 -16.79
C ILE A 100 -2.76 21.57 -17.92
N PRO A 101 -3.38 21.20 -19.07
CA PRO A 101 -3.48 22.07 -20.23
C PRO A 101 -4.23 23.37 -19.98
N SER A 102 -5.26 23.35 -19.11
CA SER A 102 -6.11 24.51 -18.81
C SER A 102 -5.35 25.65 -18.13
N THR A 103 -4.32 25.34 -17.35
CA THR A 103 -3.49 26.34 -16.64
C THR A 103 -2.09 26.46 -17.22
N GLY A 104 -1.70 25.58 -18.16
CA GLY A 104 -0.34 25.48 -18.70
C GLY A 104 0.70 25.01 -17.66
N THR A 105 0.25 24.37 -16.57
CA THR A 105 1.11 24.03 -15.45
C THR A 105 1.69 22.62 -15.64
N TYR A 106 3.02 22.53 -15.61
CA TYR A 106 3.74 21.26 -15.54
C TYR A 106 4.07 20.94 -14.08
N ILE A 107 3.69 19.75 -13.63
CA ILE A 107 3.99 19.21 -12.30
C ILE A 107 5.12 18.20 -12.48
N GLU A 108 6.28 18.51 -11.93
CA GLU A 108 7.42 17.61 -11.96
C GLU A 108 7.17 16.39 -11.03
N LYS A 109 7.71 15.22 -11.42
CA LYS A 109 7.69 14.03 -10.59
C LYS A 109 8.53 14.29 -9.34
N ASP A 110 7.91 14.11 -8.16
CA ASP A 110 8.61 14.15 -6.88
C ASP A 110 8.32 12.87 -6.09
N LEU A 111 9.35 12.30 -5.47
CA LEU A 111 9.22 11.04 -4.76
C LEU A 111 10.29 10.87 -3.67
N SER A 112 9.92 10.14 -2.64
CA SER A 112 10.83 9.62 -1.62
C SER A 112 10.71 8.10 -1.58
N ILE A 113 11.84 7.41 -1.72
CA ILE A 113 11.90 5.94 -1.72
C ILE A 113 12.16 5.47 -0.29
N ASN A 114 11.48 4.40 0.10
CA ASN A 114 11.73 3.67 1.33
C ASN A 114 12.58 2.44 1.02
N ASP A 115 13.84 2.48 1.44
CA ASP A 115 14.83 1.43 1.16
C ASP A 115 14.43 0.08 1.77
N GLU A 116 13.77 0.08 2.94
CA GLU A 116 13.30 -1.13 3.60
C GLU A 116 12.18 -1.81 2.81
N ILE A 117 11.24 -1.03 2.28
CA ILE A 117 10.18 -1.58 1.41
C ILE A 117 10.77 -2.05 0.08
N GLU A 118 11.78 -1.37 -0.48
CA GLU A 118 12.47 -1.82 -1.70
C GLU A 118 13.14 -3.19 -1.46
N LYS A 119 13.83 -3.36 -0.34
CA LYS A 119 14.39 -4.65 0.08
C LYS A 119 13.33 -5.76 0.15
N LEU A 120 12.19 -5.50 0.80
CA LEU A 120 11.08 -6.46 0.90
C LEU A 120 10.50 -6.84 -0.47
N ARG A 121 10.45 -5.91 -1.41
CA ARG A 121 10.00 -6.18 -2.79
C ARG A 121 11.00 -7.09 -3.53
N LEU A 122 12.29 -6.84 -3.38
CA LEU A 122 13.34 -7.72 -3.93
C LEU A 122 13.32 -9.09 -3.28
N SER A 123 13.12 -9.20 -1.95
CA SER A 123 12.92 -10.46 -1.25
C SER A 123 11.76 -11.25 -1.84
N THR A 124 10.61 -10.60 -2.06
CA THR A 124 9.42 -11.20 -2.67
C THR A 124 9.72 -11.79 -4.05
N THR A 125 10.33 -11.02 -4.95
CA THR A 125 10.64 -11.50 -6.31
C THR A 125 11.65 -12.64 -6.30
N SER A 126 12.64 -12.58 -5.42
CA SER A 126 13.65 -13.63 -5.23
C SER A 126 13.03 -14.91 -4.67
N ALA A 127 12.14 -14.80 -3.66
CA ALA A 127 11.44 -15.95 -3.09
C ALA A 127 10.56 -16.66 -4.12
N LEU A 128 9.79 -15.91 -4.93
CA LEU A 128 8.94 -16.48 -5.98
C LEU A 128 9.75 -17.20 -7.06
N LEU A 129 10.90 -16.67 -7.47
CA LEU A 129 11.75 -17.25 -8.50
C LEU A 129 12.73 -18.31 -7.97
N SER A 130 12.81 -18.54 -6.65
CA SER A 130 13.67 -19.56 -6.03
C SER A 130 13.18 -20.99 -6.25
N GLY A 131 11.98 -21.20 -6.79
CA GLY A 131 11.34 -22.50 -6.92
C GLY A 131 10.65 -23.01 -5.64
N ARG A 132 10.61 -22.19 -4.56
CA ARG A 132 9.85 -22.52 -3.34
C ARG A 132 8.36 -22.56 -3.64
N ARG A 133 7.66 -23.48 -2.97
CA ARG A 133 6.20 -23.60 -3.06
C ARG A 133 5.48 -22.97 -1.85
N ASP A 134 6.20 -22.75 -0.76
CA ASP A 134 5.71 -22.21 0.50
C ASP A 134 5.87 -20.67 0.58
N VAL A 135 5.45 -19.98 -0.48
CA VAL A 135 5.53 -18.52 -0.59
C VAL A 135 4.13 -17.93 -0.50
N LEU A 136 3.90 -17.06 0.49
CA LEU A 136 2.69 -16.26 0.65
C LEU A 136 3.07 -14.79 0.56
N VAL A 137 2.56 -14.10 -0.45
CA VAL A 137 2.83 -12.67 -0.67
C VAL A 137 1.61 -11.86 -0.28
N VAL A 138 1.78 -10.90 0.61
CA VAL A 138 0.77 -9.89 0.90
C VAL A 138 1.12 -8.62 0.13
N ALA A 139 0.24 -8.21 -0.77
CA ALA A 139 0.47 -7.07 -1.65
C ALA A 139 -0.66 -6.04 -1.60
N SER A 140 -0.33 -4.78 -1.90
CA SER A 140 -1.34 -3.79 -2.24
C SER A 140 -1.60 -3.77 -3.76
N VAL A 141 -2.66 -3.09 -4.20
CA VAL A 141 -2.98 -2.95 -5.64
C VAL A 141 -1.84 -2.35 -6.47
N SER A 142 -0.81 -1.77 -5.85
CA SER A 142 0.40 -1.32 -6.54
C SER A 142 1.19 -2.44 -7.22
N CYS A 143 0.96 -3.71 -6.85
CA CYS A 143 1.56 -4.88 -7.49
C CYS A 143 1.09 -5.09 -8.95
N LEU A 144 0.03 -4.40 -9.37
CA LEU A 144 -0.53 -4.44 -10.73
C LEU A 144 0.13 -3.41 -11.67
N TYR A 145 1.03 -2.58 -11.16
CA TYR A 145 1.90 -1.74 -11.99
C TYR A 145 3.09 -2.52 -12.53
N GLY A 146 3.68 -1.98 -13.60
CA GLY A 146 4.85 -2.56 -14.23
C GLY A 146 6.05 -2.69 -13.29
N ILE A 147 6.64 -3.87 -13.28
CA ILE A 147 7.93 -4.19 -12.66
C ILE A 147 8.82 -4.85 -13.70
N GLY A 148 10.06 -5.21 -13.35
CA GLY A 148 10.99 -5.84 -14.29
C GLY A 148 10.48 -7.15 -14.89
N ASN A 149 11.07 -7.56 -16.01
CA ASN A 149 10.75 -8.81 -16.67
C ASN A 149 11.27 -10.01 -15.85
N PRO A 150 10.40 -10.95 -15.40
CA PRO A 150 10.84 -12.11 -14.59
C PRO A 150 11.85 -13.01 -15.30
N VAL A 151 11.76 -13.13 -16.63
CA VAL A 151 12.71 -13.93 -17.42
C VAL A 151 14.10 -13.31 -17.42
N GLU A 152 14.20 -11.99 -17.59
CA GLU A 152 15.47 -11.28 -17.52
C GLU A 152 16.03 -11.27 -16.10
N PHE A 153 15.19 -11.12 -15.10
CA PHE A 153 15.60 -11.23 -13.70
C PHE A 153 16.19 -12.61 -13.40
N GLN A 154 15.54 -13.69 -13.84
CA GLN A 154 16.00 -15.06 -13.64
C GLN A 154 17.31 -15.36 -14.38
N LYS A 155 17.51 -14.84 -15.60
CA LYS A 155 18.77 -14.99 -16.36
C LYS A 155 19.97 -14.36 -15.68
N ASN A 156 19.74 -13.30 -14.91
CA ASN A 156 20.79 -12.57 -14.20
C ASN A 156 21.05 -13.10 -12.78
N VAL A 157 20.40 -14.20 -12.37
CA VAL A 157 20.72 -14.91 -11.13
C VAL A 157 22.09 -15.57 -11.25
N ILE A 158 22.94 -15.34 -10.26
CA ILE A 158 24.29 -15.91 -10.20
C ILE A 158 24.26 -17.12 -9.27
N THR A 159 24.34 -18.32 -9.82
CA THR A 159 24.49 -19.54 -9.03
C THR A 159 25.97 -19.87 -8.89
N ILE A 160 26.42 -20.12 -7.66
CA ILE A 160 27.77 -20.58 -7.31
C ILE A 160 27.68 -21.74 -6.33
N LYS A 161 28.68 -22.64 -6.40
CA LYS A 161 28.79 -23.76 -5.49
C LYS A 161 30.20 -23.89 -4.93
N GLN A 162 30.32 -24.44 -3.76
CA GLN A 162 31.60 -24.83 -3.20
C GLN A 162 32.30 -25.84 -4.15
N GLY A 163 33.58 -25.64 -4.45
CA GLY A 163 34.34 -26.40 -5.40
C GLY A 163 34.25 -25.92 -6.86
N ASP A 164 33.41 -24.91 -7.17
CA ASP A 164 33.37 -24.36 -8.53
C ASP A 164 34.67 -23.64 -8.87
N VAL A 165 35.21 -23.91 -10.06
CA VAL A 165 36.36 -23.18 -10.60
C VAL A 165 35.85 -21.99 -11.40
N LEU A 166 35.84 -20.85 -10.77
CA LEU A 166 35.32 -19.60 -11.31
C LEU A 166 36.28 -18.44 -11.01
N PRO A 167 36.99 -17.88 -12.01
CA PRO A 167 37.85 -16.70 -11.78
C PRO A 167 37.10 -15.59 -11.07
N ARG A 168 37.69 -15.07 -9.99
CA ARG A 168 37.10 -13.99 -9.18
C ARG A 168 36.69 -12.77 -10.01
N THR A 169 37.52 -12.41 -11.03
CA THR A 169 37.22 -11.34 -11.98
C THR A 169 35.92 -11.59 -12.75
N LYS A 170 35.66 -12.85 -13.14
CA LYS A 170 34.42 -13.23 -13.84
C LYS A 170 33.20 -13.12 -12.94
N LEU A 171 33.33 -13.52 -11.66
CA LEU A 171 32.24 -13.35 -10.69
C LEU A 171 31.94 -11.86 -10.46
N MET A 172 32.97 -11.00 -10.35
CA MET A 172 32.78 -9.55 -10.24
C MET A 172 32.05 -8.95 -11.44
N HIS A 173 32.41 -9.35 -12.67
CA HIS A 173 31.69 -8.91 -13.86
C HIS A 173 30.23 -9.31 -13.86
N ARG A 174 29.91 -10.54 -13.42
CA ARG A 174 28.52 -11.00 -13.28
C ARG A 174 27.77 -10.21 -12.21
N LEU A 175 28.40 -9.87 -11.09
CA LEU A 175 27.79 -9.04 -10.06
C LEU A 175 27.45 -7.62 -10.59
N VAL A 176 28.36 -7.00 -11.33
CA VAL A 176 28.10 -5.69 -11.97
C VAL A 176 26.96 -5.78 -12.99
N GLN A 177 26.91 -6.86 -13.80
CA GLN A 177 25.81 -7.10 -14.73
C GLN A 177 24.46 -7.30 -14.00
N SER A 178 24.50 -7.87 -12.79
CA SER A 178 23.33 -8.02 -11.90
C SER A 178 23.09 -6.78 -11.04
N LEU A 179 23.64 -5.63 -11.42
CA LEU A 179 23.46 -4.30 -10.82
C LEU A 179 24.05 -4.13 -9.42
N TYR A 180 25.00 -4.96 -8.99
CA TYR A 180 25.78 -4.73 -7.78
C TYR A 180 26.88 -3.70 -8.01
N ALA A 181 27.05 -2.77 -7.07
CA ALA A 181 28.10 -1.78 -7.12
C ALA A 181 29.32 -2.21 -6.28
N ARG A 182 30.54 -2.07 -6.84
CA ARG A 182 31.77 -2.28 -6.07
C ARG A 182 32.00 -1.13 -5.11
N THR A 183 32.26 -1.45 -3.86
CA THR A 183 32.58 -0.45 -2.83
C THR A 183 33.93 -0.72 -2.15
N THR A 184 34.63 0.35 -1.76
CA THR A 184 35.80 0.34 -0.88
C THR A 184 35.54 1.12 0.40
N ALA A 185 34.38 1.78 0.48
CA ALA A 185 33.95 2.60 1.62
C ALA A 185 32.86 1.88 2.42
N GLU A 186 31.67 2.43 2.49
CA GLU A 186 30.54 1.86 3.23
C GLU A 186 29.96 0.65 2.49
N PHE A 187 29.72 -0.43 3.26
CA PHE A 187 29.18 -1.68 2.74
C PHE A 187 27.66 -1.72 2.98
N ARG A 188 26.88 -1.41 1.94
CA ARG A 188 25.41 -1.31 1.97
C ARG A 188 24.77 -2.38 1.09
N HIS A 189 23.47 -2.53 1.19
CA HIS A 189 22.67 -3.36 0.28
C HIS A 189 22.98 -3.05 -1.20
N GLY A 190 23.07 -4.09 -2.02
CA GLY A 190 23.42 -3.99 -3.43
C GLY A 190 24.90 -3.72 -3.71
N ASN A 191 25.78 -3.82 -2.69
CA ASN A 191 27.22 -3.65 -2.87
C ASN A 191 27.97 -4.98 -2.76
N PHE A 192 29.16 -5.01 -3.37
CA PHE A 192 30.16 -6.03 -3.10
C PHE A 192 31.54 -5.40 -2.86
N ARG A 193 32.37 -6.09 -2.10
CA ARG A 193 33.72 -5.66 -1.80
C ARG A 193 34.70 -6.84 -1.84
N ILE A 194 35.98 -6.53 -2.02
CA ILE A 194 37.05 -7.52 -2.10
C ILE A 194 38.15 -7.18 -1.09
N LYS A 195 38.59 -8.18 -0.36
CA LYS A 195 39.74 -8.11 0.56
C LYS A 195 40.60 -9.38 0.40
N GLY A 196 41.71 -9.27 -0.32
CA GLY A 196 42.58 -10.43 -0.61
C GLY A 196 41.82 -11.47 -1.47
N ASP A 197 41.74 -12.70 -0.98
CA ASP A 197 41.06 -13.83 -1.65
C ASP A 197 39.61 -13.98 -1.18
N VAL A 198 39.04 -12.97 -0.55
CA VAL A 198 37.67 -12.94 -0.04
C VAL A 198 36.83 -11.92 -0.79
N LEU A 199 35.66 -12.32 -1.24
CA LEU A 199 34.65 -11.47 -1.86
C LEU A 199 33.39 -11.49 -0.99
N ASP A 200 33.04 -10.31 -0.44
CA ASP A 200 31.81 -10.11 0.30
C ASP A 200 30.74 -9.49 -0.63
N VAL A 201 29.51 -10.03 -0.59
CA VAL A 201 28.34 -9.52 -1.33
C VAL A 201 27.22 -9.23 -0.34
N PHE A 202 26.69 -8.01 -0.36
CA PHE A 202 25.53 -7.63 0.44
C PHE A 202 24.30 -7.54 -0.47
N PRO A 203 23.42 -8.55 -0.46
CA PRO A 203 22.25 -8.58 -1.35
C PRO A 203 21.30 -7.41 -1.08
N GLY A 204 20.56 -7.00 -2.12
CA GLY A 204 19.49 -6.01 -1.95
C GLY A 204 18.22 -6.55 -1.27
N TYR A 205 18.15 -7.87 -1.02
CA TYR A 205 16.94 -8.58 -0.54
C TYR A 205 17.10 -9.26 0.82
N ASP A 206 18.28 -9.20 1.46
CA ASP A 206 18.60 -9.88 2.73
C ASP A 206 19.26 -8.89 3.69
N ASP A 207 19.06 -9.09 4.99
CA ASP A 207 19.71 -8.31 6.05
C ASP A 207 21.16 -8.77 6.31
N ASN A 208 21.50 -9.98 5.84
CA ASN A 208 22.81 -10.59 5.99
C ASN A 208 23.57 -10.57 4.67
N ALA A 209 24.89 -10.53 4.77
CA ALA A 209 25.80 -10.57 3.63
C ALA A 209 26.39 -11.97 3.44
N PHE A 210 26.84 -12.26 2.23
CA PHE A 210 27.54 -13.50 1.89
C PHE A 210 29.03 -13.23 1.71
N ARG A 211 29.83 -14.13 2.23
CA ARG A 211 31.29 -14.15 2.10
C ARG A 211 31.73 -15.36 1.32
N ILE A 212 32.47 -15.15 0.26
CA ILE A 212 32.95 -16.17 -0.67
C ILE A 212 34.46 -16.21 -0.57
N HIS A 213 35.01 -17.32 -0.07
CA HIS A 213 36.42 -17.56 0.04
C HIS A 213 36.94 -18.26 -1.20
N PHE A 214 38.05 -17.75 -1.76
CA PHE A 214 38.71 -18.30 -2.93
C PHE A 214 40.06 -18.89 -2.59
N PHE A 215 40.37 -20.06 -3.14
CA PHE A 215 41.72 -20.59 -3.26
C PHE A 215 42.14 -20.55 -4.72
N GLY A 216 42.87 -19.53 -5.13
CA GLY A 216 43.10 -19.24 -6.54
C GLY A 216 41.81 -18.87 -7.26
N ASP A 217 41.36 -19.72 -8.22
CA ASP A 217 40.11 -19.56 -8.95
C ASP A 217 38.99 -20.52 -8.44
N GLU A 218 39.28 -21.33 -7.41
CA GLU A 218 38.31 -22.25 -6.84
C GLU A 218 37.58 -21.62 -5.65
N ILE A 219 36.25 -21.80 -5.55
CA ILE A 219 35.44 -21.39 -4.41
C ILE A 219 35.60 -22.42 -3.29
N GLU A 220 36.32 -22.05 -2.25
CA GLU A 220 36.64 -22.93 -1.12
C GLU A 220 35.45 -23.00 -0.13
N GLU A 221 34.85 -21.87 0.20
CA GLU A 221 33.79 -21.79 1.21
C GLU A 221 32.84 -20.62 0.91
N ILE A 222 31.55 -20.81 1.27
CA ILE A 222 30.51 -19.78 1.16
C ILE A 222 29.86 -19.65 2.54
N GLU A 223 29.97 -18.47 3.13
CA GLU A 223 29.41 -18.15 4.46
C GLU A 223 28.36 -17.04 4.37
N GLN A 224 27.34 -17.11 5.22
CA GLN A 224 26.46 -15.97 5.52
C GLN A 224 26.94 -15.33 6.81
N PHE A 225 27.01 -14.01 6.85
CA PHE A 225 27.46 -13.27 8.03
C PHE A 225 26.64 -11.99 8.23
N ASP A 226 26.53 -11.55 9.48
CA ASP A 226 25.99 -10.25 9.84
C ASP A 226 26.98 -9.14 9.45
N PRO A 227 26.63 -8.21 8.53
CA PRO A 227 27.53 -7.17 8.06
C PRO A 227 27.94 -6.16 9.15
N THR A 228 27.16 -6.04 10.23
CA THR A 228 27.40 -5.13 11.36
C THR A 228 28.38 -5.72 12.38
N THR A 229 28.13 -6.96 12.78
CA THR A 229 28.94 -7.67 13.81
C THR A 229 30.07 -8.50 13.23
N ASN A 230 30.01 -8.77 11.92
CA ASN A 230 30.90 -9.68 11.18
C ASN A 230 30.88 -11.13 11.70
N GLN A 231 29.81 -11.51 12.43
CA GLN A 231 29.61 -12.86 12.92
C GLN A 231 29.11 -13.77 11.81
N VAL A 232 29.74 -14.93 11.62
CA VAL A 232 29.25 -15.98 10.71
C VAL A 232 28.00 -16.61 11.30
N LEU A 233 26.94 -16.68 10.47
CA LEU A 233 25.62 -17.17 10.85
C LEU A 233 25.38 -18.58 10.30
N ASP A 234 25.76 -18.84 9.05
CA ASP A 234 25.54 -20.12 8.38
C ASP A 234 26.58 -20.36 7.27
N ARG A 235 26.65 -21.60 6.75
CA ARG A 235 27.53 -22.04 5.66
C ARG A 235 26.72 -22.75 4.59
N TYR A 236 27.05 -22.50 3.33
CA TYR A 236 26.30 -22.97 2.17
C TYR A 236 27.16 -23.76 1.21
N GLU A 237 26.68 -24.92 0.76
CA GLU A 237 27.30 -25.69 -0.35
C GLU A 237 26.98 -25.04 -1.71
N SER A 238 25.84 -24.34 -1.82
CA SER A 238 25.38 -23.66 -3.04
C SER A 238 24.62 -22.39 -2.69
N LEU A 239 24.87 -21.31 -3.44
CA LEU A 239 24.25 -20.00 -3.24
C LEU A 239 23.73 -19.46 -4.57
N ASN A 240 22.49 -18.95 -4.55
CA ASN A 240 21.91 -18.13 -5.60
C ASN A 240 21.95 -16.67 -5.19
N ILE A 241 22.66 -15.83 -5.94
CA ILE A 241 22.70 -14.39 -5.76
C ILE A 241 21.76 -13.77 -6.81
N TYR A 242 20.66 -13.17 -6.34
CA TYR A 242 19.68 -12.51 -7.18
C TYR A 242 20.14 -11.08 -7.52
N PRO A 243 19.65 -10.48 -8.63
CA PRO A 243 19.98 -9.09 -8.98
C PRO A 243 19.69 -8.09 -7.87
N ALA A 244 20.51 -7.05 -7.78
CA ALA A 244 20.35 -6.00 -6.78
C ALA A 244 19.17 -5.05 -7.06
N ASN A 245 18.57 -5.11 -8.26
CA ASN A 245 17.40 -4.31 -8.64
C ASN A 245 16.44 -5.13 -9.51
N MET A 246 15.13 -4.86 -9.38
CA MET A 246 14.09 -5.55 -10.16
C MET A 246 14.13 -5.22 -11.67
N PHE A 247 14.67 -4.07 -12.06
CA PHE A 247 14.76 -3.60 -13.44
C PHE A 247 16.09 -3.96 -14.11
N VAL A 248 16.60 -5.16 -13.86
CA VAL A 248 17.81 -5.65 -14.52
C VAL A 248 17.51 -5.96 -15.99
N THR A 249 18.39 -5.48 -16.88
CA THR A 249 18.27 -5.68 -18.33
C THR A 249 19.64 -6.07 -18.89
N SER A 250 19.67 -7.07 -19.79
CA SER A 250 20.91 -7.49 -20.41
C SER A 250 21.49 -6.39 -21.33
N PRO A 251 22.82 -6.29 -21.48
CA PRO A 251 23.47 -5.27 -22.33
C PRO A 251 22.95 -5.23 -23.76
N ASP A 252 22.65 -6.37 -24.36
CA ASP A 252 22.12 -6.45 -25.73
C ASP A 252 20.73 -5.82 -25.86
N ILE A 253 19.86 -6.06 -24.86
CA ILE A 253 18.53 -5.46 -24.82
C ILE A 253 18.64 -3.95 -24.59
N LEU A 254 19.55 -3.50 -23.74
CA LEU A 254 19.78 -2.08 -23.48
C LEU A 254 20.23 -1.34 -24.73
N GLN A 255 21.17 -1.90 -25.52
CA GLN A 255 21.61 -1.31 -26.80
C GLN A 255 20.46 -1.21 -27.80
N LYS A 256 19.65 -2.27 -27.91
CA LYS A 256 18.47 -2.27 -28.77
C LYS A 256 17.42 -1.24 -28.31
N ALA A 257 17.22 -1.12 -26.99
CA ALA A 257 16.32 -0.14 -26.40
C ALA A 257 16.74 1.29 -26.75
N ILE A 258 18.02 1.64 -26.56
CA ILE A 258 18.57 2.96 -26.93
C ILE A 258 18.30 3.27 -28.38
N TRP A 259 18.58 2.32 -29.30
CA TRP A 259 18.34 2.50 -30.74
C TRP A 259 16.84 2.73 -31.03
N ASN A 260 15.95 1.92 -30.47
CA ASN A 260 14.51 2.04 -30.66
C ASN A 260 13.96 3.39 -30.13
N ILE A 261 14.42 3.83 -28.94
CA ILE A 261 14.07 5.15 -28.39
C ILE A 261 14.47 6.28 -29.36
N GLN A 262 15.65 6.20 -29.92
CA GLN A 262 16.11 7.20 -30.91
C GLN A 262 15.24 7.23 -32.18
N GLN A 263 14.84 6.05 -32.68
CA GLN A 263 13.97 5.96 -33.87
C GLN A 263 12.59 6.54 -33.60
N ASP A 264 12.01 6.21 -32.43
CA ASP A 264 10.68 6.72 -32.06
C ASP A 264 10.72 8.21 -31.71
N LEU A 265 11.84 8.72 -31.16
CA LEU A 265 12.06 10.16 -30.97
C LEU A 265 12.05 10.91 -32.31
N MET A 266 12.79 10.43 -33.31
CA MET A 266 12.85 11.07 -34.64
C MET A 266 11.43 11.15 -35.24
N LYS A 267 10.70 10.03 -35.25
CA LYS A 267 9.33 9.99 -35.79
C LYS A 267 8.40 10.96 -35.05
N GLN A 268 8.50 11.04 -33.74
CA GLN A 268 7.60 11.89 -32.94
C GLN A 268 7.94 13.37 -33.08
N VAL A 269 9.22 13.73 -33.24
CA VAL A 269 9.66 15.09 -33.53
C VAL A 269 9.14 15.54 -34.90
N GLU A 270 9.33 14.71 -35.95
CA GLU A 270 8.79 14.98 -37.29
C GLU A 270 7.28 15.16 -37.29
N PHE A 271 6.56 14.33 -36.51
CA PHE A 271 5.12 14.45 -36.34
C PHE A 271 4.69 15.78 -35.70
N PHE A 272 5.40 16.23 -34.65
CA PHE A 272 5.11 17.52 -34.03
C PHE A 272 5.41 18.70 -34.92
N GLU A 273 6.55 18.66 -35.65
CA GLU A 273 6.91 19.72 -36.62
C GLU A 273 5.87 19.81 -37.73
N ALA A 274 5.48 18.69 -38.32
CA ALA A 274 4.43 18.62 -39.35
C ALA A 274 3.07 19.08 -38.87
N SER A 275 2.80 18.89 -37.58
CA SER A 275 1.53 19.30 -36.92
C SER A 275 1.54 20.76 -36.43
N GLY A 276 2.60 21.53 -36.70
CA GLY A 276 2.73 22.93 -36.27
C GLY A 276 2.95 23.10 -34.75
N LYS A 277 3.56 22.11 -34.08
CA LYS A 277 3.89 22.09 -32.66
C LYS A 277 5.41 22.10 -32.41
N PRO A 278 6.14 23.18 -32.83
CA PRO A 278 7.62 23.20 -32.75
C PRO A 278 8.15 23.25 -31.30
N LEU A 279 7.37 23.80 -30.37
CA LEU A 279 7.77 23.85 -28.95
C LEU A 279 7.73 22.45 -28.31
N GLU A 280 6.69 21.67 -28.63
CA GLU A 280 6.54 20.28 -28.19
C GLU A 280 7.66 19.41 -28.79
N ALA A 281 7.98 19.60 -30.08
CA ALA A 281 9.06 18.92 -30.76
C ALA A 281 10.42 19.18 -30.08
N LYS A 282 10.72 20.44 -29.80
CA LYS A 282 11.97 20.86 -29.13
C LYS A 282 12.08 20.28 -27.74
N ARG A 283 11.00 20.40 -26.92
CA ARG A 283 10.95 19.91 -25.55
C ARG A 283 11.17 18.40 -25.48
N LEU A 284 10.47 17.65 -26.33
CA LEU A 284 10.59 16.19 -26.37
C LEU A 284 12.00 15.77 -26.75
N LYS A 285 12.60 16.46 -27.75
CA LYS A 285 13.96 16.19 -28.23
C LYS A 285 14.99 16.39 -27.11
N GLU A 286 15.01 17.58 -26.52
CA GLU A 286 15.96 17.93 -25.45
C GLU A 286 15.87 16.98 -24.27
N ARG A 287 14.64 16.66 -23.82
CA ARG A 287 14.43 15.75 -22.70
C ARG A 287 14.88 14.33 -23.00
N THR A 288 14.49 13.78 -24.16
CA THR A 288 14.80 12.39 -24.50
C THR A 288 16.28 12.20 -24.80
N GLU A 289 16.96 13.18 -25.45
CA GLU A 289 18.39 13.14 -25.67
C GLU A 289 19.18 13.14 -24.37
N PHE A 290 18.77 13.98 -23.40
CA PHE A 290 19.34 13.98 -22.04
C PHE A 290 19.13 12.65 -21.31
N ASP A 291 17.90 12.10 -21.33
CA ASP A 291 17.61 10.81 -20.72
C ASP A 291 18.44 9.68 -21.35
N LEU A 292 18.65 9.70 -22.67
CA LEU A 292 19.51 8.73 -23.38
C LEU A 292 21.01 8.85 -23.02
N GLU A 293 21.52 10.07 -22.81
CA GLU A 293 22.88 10.29 -22.32
C GLU A 293 23.04 9.67 -20.92
N MET A 294 22.11 9.95 -20.01
CA MET A 294 22.13 9.37 -18.67
C MET A 294 22.05 7.83 -18.67
N ILE A 295 21.22 7.25 -19.54
CA ILE A 295 21.11 5.80 -19.67
C ILE A 295 22.43 5.18 -20.19
N ARG A 296 23.13 5.84 -21.13
CA ARG A 296 24.42 5.36 -21.65
C ARG A 296 25.53 5.40 -20.62
N GLU A 297 25.62 6.52 -19.89
CA GLU A 297 26.73 6.76 -18.95
C GLU A 297 26.53 6.07 -17.60
N LEU A 298 25.28 6.08 -17.09
CA LEU A 298 24.94 5.61 -15.74
C LEU A 298 24.08 4.33 -15.72
N GLY A 299 23.56 3.90 -16.86
CA GLY A 299 22.58 2.81 -16.94
C GLY A 299 21.17 3.18 -16.44
N TYR A 300 20.94 4.45 -16.06
CA TYR A 300 19.71 4.92 -15.43
C TYR A 300 19.43 6.39 -15.80
N CYS A 301 18.15 6.77 -15.83
CA CYS A 301 17.71 8.17 -15.87
C CYS A 301 16.49 8.41 -14.99
N SER A 302 16.23 9.67 -14.62
CA SER A 302 15.00 10.03 -13.90
C SER A 302 13.77 9.79 -14.79
N GLY A 303 12.83 8.96 -14.30
CA GLY A 303 11.66 8.55 -15.07
C GLY A 303 11.93 7.42 -16.05
N ILE A 304 12.94 6.58 -15.81
CA ILE A 304 13.31 5.42 -16.65
C ILE A 304 12.12 4.49 -16.92
N GLU A 305 11.15 4.46 -16.04
CA GLU A 305 9.92 3.68 -16.21
C GLU A 305 9.10 4.08 -17.44
N ASN A 306 9.25 5.32 -17.95
CA ASN A 306 8.61 5.75 -19.18
C ASN A 306 9.20 5.08 -20.43
N TYR A 307 10.37 4.44 -20.28
CA TYR A 307 11.07 3.68 -21.32
C TYR A 307 10.95 2.16 -21.09
N SER A 308 10.17 1.70 -20.10
CA SER A 308 10.05 0.29 -19.70
C SER A 308 9.72 -0.65 -20.87
N ARG A 309 8.85 -0.23 -21.81
CA ARG A 309 8.52 -1.02 -22.99
C ARG A 309 9.76 -1.42 -23.81
N TYR A 310 10.70 -0.49 -24.00
CA TYR A 310 11.93 -0.76 -24.76
C TYR A 310 12.89 -1.65 -23.95
N LEU A 311 12.97 -1.41 -22.63
CA LEU A 311 13.85 -2.15 -21.73
C LEU A 311 13.37 -3.60 -21.50
N ASP A 312 12.06 -3.81 -21.56
CA ASP A 312 11.44 -5.15 -21.50
C ASP A 312 11.41 -5.86 -22.85
N GLY A 313 11.71 -5.16 -23.96
CA GLY A 313 11.58 -5.67 -25.32
C GLY A 313 10.13 -5.96 -25.75
N ARG A 314 9.15 -5.28 -25.16
CA ARG A 314 7.72 -5.47 -25.45
C ARG A 314 7.26 -4.70 -26.69
N GLU A 315 6.28 -5.27 -27.41
CA GLU A 315 5.58 -4.57 -28.50
C GLU A 315 4.68 -3.45 -27.97
N PRO A 316 4.47 -2.38 -28.78
CA PRO A 316 3.57 -1.29 -28.42
C PRO A 316 2.16 -1.77 -28.05
N GLY A 317 1.61 -1.20 -26.96
CA GLY A 317 0.28 -1.50 -26.47
C GLY A 317 0.13 -2.80 -25.65
N THR A 318 1.18 -3.62 -25.56
CA THR A 318 1.15 -4.81 -24.73
C THR A 318 1.18 -4.45 -23.24
N ARG A 319 0.61 -5.35 -22.40
CA ARG A 319 0.62 -5.15 -20.96
C ARG A 319 2.04 -5.19 -20.38
N PRO A 320 2.35 -4.44 -19.33
CA PRO A 320 3.60 -4.59 -18.60
C PRO A 320 3.64 -5.91 -17.82
N PHE A 321 4.84 -6.37 -17.50
CA PHE A 321 5.03 -7.40 -16.49
C PHE A 321 4.71 -6.83 -15.12
N CYS A 322 4.00 -7.58 -14.29
CA CYS A 322 3.64 -7.21 -12.93
C CYS A 322 3.99 -8.36 -11.95
N LEU A 323 3.71 -8.18 -10.67
CA LEU A 323 4.03 -9.19 -9.67
C LEU A 323 3.40 -10.56 -9.97
N ILE A 324 2.21 -10.59 -10.57
CA ILE A 324 1.52 -11.85 -10.89
C ILE A 324 2.35 -12.70 -11.86
N ASP A 325 3.12 -12.09 -12.77
CA ASP A 325 3.98 -12.80 -13.72
C ASP A 325 5.16 -13.57 -13.08
N TYR A 326 5.43 -13.32 -11.80
CA TYR A 326 6.45 -14.04 -11.03
C TYR A 326 5.91 -15.28 -10.33
N PHE A 327 4.58 -15.44 -10.25
CA PHE A 327 3.95 -16.61 -9.66
C PHE A 327 3.91 -17.77 -10.64
N PRO A 328 3.90 -19.03 -10.13
CA PRO A 328 3.59 -20.20 -10.96
C PRO A 328 2.12 -20.19 -11.34
N ASP A 329 1.77 -20.89 -12.44
CA ASP A 329 0.43 -20.88 -13.01
C ASP A 329 -0.67 -21.36 -12.05
N ASP A 330 -0.34 -22.22 -11.08
CA ASP A 330 -1.28 -22.84 -10.13
C ASP A 330 -1.43 -22.07 -8.80
N PHE A 331 -0.99 -20.81 -8.74
CA PHE A 331 -1.11 -20.01 -7.52
C PHE A 331 -2.57 -19.73 -7.13
N LEU A 332 -2.80 -19.51 -5.83
CA LEU A 332 -4.07 -19.03 -5.31
C LEU A 332 -4.03 -17.52 -5.14
N MET A 333 -5.07 -16.83 -5.60
CA MET A 333 -5.28 -15.41 -5.31
C MET A 333 -6.36 -15.23 -4.24
N VAL A 334 -6.08 -14.45 -3.22
CA VAL A 334 -7.04 -14.03 -2.20
C VAL A 334 -7.18 -12.51 -2.27
N ILE A 335 -8.38 -12.02 -2.50
CA ILE A 335 -8.64 -10.58 -2.58
C ILE A 335 -9.38 -10.16 -1.31
N ASP A 336 -8.66 -9.51 -0.39
CA ASP A 336 -9.24 -9.04 0.86
C ASP A 336 -9.99 -7.72 0.67
N GLU A 337 -11.05 -7.51 1.46
CA GLU A 337 -12.01 -6.42 1.29
C GLU A 337 -12.36 -6.21 -0.20
N SER A 338 -12.72 -7.32 -0.86
CA SER A 338 -12.84 -7.42 -2.33
C SER A 338 -13.75 -6.37 -2.95
N HIS A 339 -14.85 -6.01 -2.27
CA HIS A 339 -15.78 -4.97 -2.70
C HIS A 339 -15.13 -3.58 -2.90
N VAL A 340 -14.01 -3.30 -2.20
CA VAL A 340 -13.20 -2.09 -2.39
C VAL A 340 -12.06 -2.36 -3.37
N THR A 341 -11.32 -3.45 -3.15
CA THR A 341 -10.13 -3.80 -3.92
C THR A 341 -10.43 -3.96 -5.40
N VAL A 342 -11.48 -4.71 -5.76
CA VAL A 342 -11.90 -4.90 -7.17
C VAL A 342 -12.29 -3.58 -7.82
N SER A 343 -13.08 -2.75 -7.12
CA SER A 343 -13.49 -1.43 -7.62
C SER A 343 -12.29 -0.51 -7.87
N GLN A 344 -11.25 -0.59 -7.03
CA GLN A 344 -10.02 0.18 -7.20
C GLN A 344 -9.23 -0.30 -8.42
N VAL A 345 -9.11 -1.61 -8.63
CA VAL A 345 -8.46 -2.17 -9.82
C VAL A 345 -9.13 -1.69 -11.11
N HIS A 346 -10.47 -1.64 -11.15
CA HIS A 346 -11.22 -1.09 -12.28
C HIS A 346 -10.87 0.37 -12.59
N ALA A 347 -10.67 1.20 -11.56
CA ALA A 347 -10.46 2.64 -11.72
C ALA A 347 -9.02 3.03 -12.09
N MET A 348 -8.02 2.18 -11.75
CA MET A 348 -6.60 2.54 -11.82
C MET A 348 -6.15 2.91 -13.23
N TYR A 349 -6.53 2.12 -14.24
CA TYR A 349 -6.07 2.32 -15.63
C TYR A 349 -6.53 3.66 -16.21
N GLY A 350 -7.81 4.02 -16.01
CA GLY A 350 -8.38 5.24 -16.60
C GLY A 350 -7.69 6.52 -16.09
N GLY A 351 -7.42 6.59 -14.80
CA GLY A 351 -6.74 7.73 -14.18
C GLY A 351 -5.30 7.91 -14.65
N ASP A 352 -4.53 6.82 -14.73
CA ASP A 352 -3.14 6.85 -15.20
C ASP A 352 -3.06 7.24 -16.68
N ARG A 353 -3.93 6.68 -17.51
CA ARG A 353 -4.01 6.94 -18.94
C ARG A 353 -4.26 8.41 -19.25
N SER A 354 -5.30 9.01 -18.67
CA SER A 354 -5.66 10.41 -18.91
C SER A 354 -4.50 11.37 -18.60
N ARG A 355 -3.78 11.13 -17.52
CA ARG A 355 -2.60 11.90 -17.13
C ARG A 355 -1.47 11.80 -18.16
N LYS A 356 -1.18 10.58 -18.65
CA LYS A 356 -0.10 10.32 -19.61
C LYS A 356 -0.43 10.80 -21.03
N GLU A 357 -1.68 10.75 -21.44
CA GLU A 357 -2.12 11.32 -22.71
C GLU A 357 -1.72 12.79 -22.82
N ASN A 358 -1.94 13.59 -21.78
CA ASN A 358 -1.50 14.98 -21.75
C ASN A 358 0.03 15.12 -21.85
N LEU A 359 0.80 14.29 -21.13
CA LEU A 359 2.27 14.34 -21.20
C LEU A 359 2.82 14.03 -22.60
N VAL A 360 2.19 13.08 -23.31
CA VAL A 360 2.57 12.72 -24.67
C VAL A 360 2.12 13.79 -25.67
N GLU A 361 0.87 14.26 -25.59
CA GLU A 361 0.30 15.24 -26.52
C GLU A 361 1.04 16.60 -26.49
N TYR A 362 1.54 16.98 -25.31
CA TYR A 362 2.26 18.24 -25.13
C TYR A 362 3.80 18.10 -25.13
N GLY A 363 4.33 16.96 -25.62
CA GLY A 363 5.76 16.76 -25.87
C GLY A 363 6.63 16.64 -24.63
N PHE A 364 6.09 16.21 -23.49
CA PHE A 364 6.87 15.92 -22.27
C PHE A 364 7.43 14.51 -22.27
N ARG A 365 6.73 13.54 -22.90
CA ARG A 365 7.13 12.14 -22.97
C ARG A 365 6.85 11.54 -24.34
N LEU A 366 7.63 10.48 -24.70
CA LEU A 366 7.37 9.67 -25.88
C LEU A 366 6.07 8.87 -25.74
N PRO A 367 5.39 8.49 -26.84
CA PRO A 367 4.22 7.63 -26.81
C PRO A 367 4.41 6.33 -26.01
N ALA A 368 5.62 5.79 -25.94
CA ALA A 368 5.96 4.62 -25.14
C ALA A 368 5.66 4.77 -23.63
N ALA A 369 5.62 5.99 -23.11
CA ALA A 369 5.23 6.24 -21.73
C ALA A 369 3.81 5.76 -21.41
N MET A 370 2.92 5.67 -22.42
CA MET A 370 1.56 5.10 -22.29
C MET A 370 1.58 3.61 -21.95
N ASP A 371 2.65 2.89 -22.28
CA ASP A 371 2.79 1.44 -22.03
C ASP A 371 3.37 1.12 -20.64
N ASN A 372 3.83 2.13 -19.91
CA ASN A 372 4.11 2.03 -18.48
C ASN A 372 2.83 2.34 -17.69
N ARG A 373 2.01 1.38 -17.44
CA ARG A 373 0.66 1.52 -16.92
C ARG A 373 0.28 0.38 -15.98
N PRO A 374 -0.72 0.55 -15.11
CA PRO A 374 -1.30 -0.60 -14.44
C PRO A 374 -1.98 -1.52 -15.45
N LEU A 375 -2.25 -2.74 -15.02
CA LEU A 375 -3.08 -3.66 -15.81
C LEU A 375 -4.45 -3.05 -16.08
N LYS A 376 -5.02 -3.34 -17.26
CA LYS A 376 -6.46 -3.19 -17.49
C LYS A 376 -7.19 -4.26 -16.69
N PHE A 377 -8.47 -4.03 -16.41
CA PHE A 377 -9.24 -4.99 -15.62
C PHE A 377 -9.32 -6.37 -16.28
N GLU A 378 -9.54 -6.42 -17.60
CA GLU A 378 -9.60 -7.67 -18.36
C GLU A 378 -8.23 -8.41 -18.37
N GLU A 379 -7.13 -7.67 -18.37
CA GLU A 379 -5.79 -8.24 -18.26
C GLU A 379 -5.54 -8.85 -16.86
N PHE A 380 -6.06 -8.18 -15.82
CA PHE A 380 -6.02 -8.69 -14.46
C PHE A 380 -6.85 -9.96 -14.30
N GLU A 381 -8.06 -10.02 -14.88
CA GLU A 381 -8.91 -11.23 -14.87
C GLU A 381 -8.25 -12.41 -15.62
N ALA A 382 -7.57 -12.10 -16.74
CA ALA A 382 -6.90 -13.12 -17.55
C ALA A 382 -5.70 -13.78 -16.86
N LEU A 383 -5.07 -13.07 -15.92
CA LEU A 383 -3.92 -13.58 -15.13
C LEU A 383 -4.33 -14.38 -13.89
N GLN A 384 -5.62 -14.41 -13.57
CA GLN A 384 -6.13 -15.15 -12.41
C GLN A 384 -6.27 -16.64 -12.72
N ASN A 385 -5.74 -17.47 -11.82
CA ASN A 385 -6.02 -18.90 -11.82
C ASN A 385 -7.28 -19.18 -10.99
N GLN A 386 -7.16 -19.33 -9.67
CA GLN A 386 -8.29 -19.46 -8.74
C GLN A 386 -8.29 -18.32 -7.74
N VAL A 387 -9.48 -17.77 -7.44
CA VAL A 387 -9.65 -16.58 -6.62
C VAL A 387 -10.64 -16.82 -5.49
N ILE A 388 -10.24 -16.42 -4.28
CA ILE A 388 -11.15 -16.29 -3.14
C ILE A 388 -11.34 -14.79 -2.87
N TYR A 389 -12.56 -14.30 -3.05
CA TYR A 389 -12.98 -12.99 -2.63
C TYR A 389 -13.36 -13.01 -1.16
N VAL A 390 -12.73 -12.17 -0.34
CA VAL A 390 -12.98 -12.08 1.10
C VAL A 390 -13.62 -10.74 1.42
N SER A 391 -14.82 -10.74 1.98
CA SER A 391 -15.52 -9.50 2.33
C SER A 391 -16.59 -9.75 3.40
N ALA A 392 -16.86 -8.75 4.24
CA ALA A 392 -18.06 -8.73 5.08
C ALA A 392 -19.33 -8.32 4.30
N THR A 393 -19.14 -7.64 3.18
CA THR A 393 -20.19 -7.09 2.32
C THR A 393 -19.81 -7.23 0.85
N PRO A 394 -19.82 -8.47 0.28
CA PRO A 394 -19.47 -8.69 -1.12
C PRO A 394 -20.25 -7.77 -2.08
N ALA A 395 -19.63 -7.36 -3.16
CA ALA A 395 -20.26 -6.56 -4.21
C ALA A 395 -20.94 -7.42 -5.27
N ASP A 396 -21.70 -6.78 -6.14
CA ASP A 396 -22.43 -7.47 -7.21
C ASP A 396 -21.49 -8.23 -8.16
N TYR A 397 -20.29 -7.69 -8.41
CA TYR A 397 -19.28 -8.33 -9.24
C TYR A 397 -18.89 -9.70 -8.69
N GLU A 398 -18.47 -9.79 -7.40
CA GLU A 398 -18.05 -11.06 -6.79
C GLU A 398 -19.20 -12.07 -6.74
N LEU A 399 -20.42 -11.60 -6.42
CA LEU A 399 -21.61 -12.46 -6.40
C LEU A 399 -22.00 -12.93 -7.80
N GLN A 400 -21.83 -12.13 -8.83
CA GLN A 400 -22.05 -12.55 -10.22
C GLN A 400 -21.04 -13.62 -10.65
N GLN A 401 -19.75 -13.47 -10.28
CA GLN A 401 -18.73 -14.47 -10.58
C GLN A 401 -19.01 -15.83 -9.95
N THR A 402 -19.67 -15.86 -8.79
CA THR A 402 -20.02 -17.09 -8.06
C THR A 402 -21.48 -17.49 -8.20
N GLN A 403 -22.24 -16.84 -9.11
CA GLN A 403 -23.68 -17.08 -9.31
C GLN A 403 -24.50 -16.96 -8.01
N GLY A 404 -24.10 -16.05 -7.13
CA GLY A 404 -24.74 -15.82 -5.82
C GLY A 404 -24.34 -16.82 -4.72
N VAL A 405 -23.47 -17.78 -5.01
CA VAL A 405 -23.00 -18.75 -4.01
C VAL A 405 -21.85 -18.15 -3.20
N TYR A 406 -21.91 -18.26 -1.90
CA TYR A 406 -20.86 -17.83 -0.99
C TYR A 406 -20.72 -18.76 0.21
N VAL A 407 -19.51 -18.78 0.77
CA VAL A 407 -19.19 -19.45 2.03
C VAL A 407 -19.40 -18.45 3.17
N GLU A 408 -20.24 -18.80 4.15
CA GLU A 408 -20.60 -17.91 5.23
C GLU A 408 -19.72 -18.15 6.47
N GLN A 409 -19.22 -17.07 7.08
CA GLN A 409 -18.45 -17.09 8.32
C GLN A 409 -18.87 -15.91 9.21
N VAL A 410 -19.95 -16.08 9.97
CA VAL A 410 -20.56 -15.01 10.78
C VAL A 410 -20.36 -15.20 12.28
N ILE A 411 -19.97 -16.39 12.72
CA ILE A 411 -19.70 -16.66 14.14
C ILE A 411 -18.34 -16.10 14.54
N ARG A 412 -18.34 -15.27 15.61
CA ARG A 412 -17.12 -14.78 16.27
C ARG A 412 -16.71 -15.73 17.39
N PRO A 413 -15.45 -16.21 17.39
CA PRO A 413 -14.95 -17.05 18.48
C PRO A 413 -15.06 -16.41 19.88
N THR A 414 -15.01 -15.09 19.95
CA THR A 414 -15.14 -14.31 21.19
C THR A 414 -16.56 -14.27 21.77
N GLY A 415 -17.54 -14.74 21.01
CA GLY A 415 -18.96 -14.65 21.41
C GLY A 415 -19.59 -13.26 21.25
N LEU A 416 -18.84 -12.24 20.79
CA LEU A 416 -19.35 -10.88 20.62
C LEU A 416 -20.48 -10.82 19.58
N LEU A 417 -21.56 -10.15 19.95
CA LEU A 417 -22.72 -9.94 19.09
C LEU A 417 -22.49 -8.76 18.13
N ASP A 418 -23.17 -8.77 16.98
CA ASP A 418 -23.33 -7.53 16.21
C ASP A 418 -24.07 -6.48 17.04
N PRO A 419 -23.84 -5.17 16.85
CA PRO A 419 -24.49 -4.14 17.65
C PRO A 419 -26.01 -4.14 17.43
N GLU A 420 -26.75 -3.78 18.47
CA GLU A 420 -28.17 -3.53 18.34
C GLU A 420 -28.41 -2.25 17.53
N ILE A 421 -29.31 -2.32 16.55
CA ILE A 421 -29.66 -1.16 15.74
C ILE A 421 -30.96 -0.56 16.25
N GLU A 422 -30.92 0.71 16.61
CA GLU A 422 -32.09 1.51 16.98
C GLU A 422 -32.32 2.61 15.95
N VAL A 423 -33.57 2.75 15.49
CA VAL A 423 -33.95 3.85 14.59
C VAL A 423 -34.66 4.92 15.40
N ARG A 424 -34.17 6.16 15.36
CA ARG A 424 -34.75 7.31 16.06
C ARG A 424 -35.12 8.41 15.08
N PRO A 425 -36.11 9.27 15.38
CA PRO A 425 -36.47 10.42 14.52
C PRO A 425 -35.28 11.35 14.25
N SER A 426 -35.21 11.93 13.06
CA SER A 426 -34.20 12.93 12.74
C SER A 426 -34.46 14.28 13.41
N GLN A 427 -35.68 14.53 13.83
CA GLN A 427 -36.02 15.71 14.62
C GLN A 427 -35.32 15.67 15.98
N ASN A 428 -34.57 16.73 16.33
CA ASN A 428 -33.76 16.83 17.54
C ASN A 428 -32.63 15.78 17.65
N GLN A 429 -32.18 15.21 16.51
CA GLN A 429 -31.13 14.20 16.48
C GLN A 429 -29.83 14.64 17.18
N ILE A 430 -29.52 15.94 17.19
CA ILE A 430 -28.30 16.46 17.83
C ILE A 430 -28.41 16.46 19.36
N ASP A 431 -29.56 16.83 19.91
CA ASP A 431 -29.77 16.85 21.35
C ASP A 431 -29.77 15.41 21.92
N ASP A 432 -30.45 14.50 21.23
CA ASP A 432 -30.45 13.07 21.55
C ASP A 432 -29.04 12.44 21.45
N LEU A 433 -28.28 12.83 20.39
CA LEU A 433 -26.88 12.41 20.25
C LEU A 433 -26.00 12.90 21.41
N VAL A 434 -26.19 14.14 21.88
CA VAL A 434 -25.44 14.69 23.02
C VAL A 434 -25.71 13.90 24.29
N GLU A 435 -26.95 13.53 24.56
CA GLU A 435 -27.32 12.69 25.70
C GLU A 435 -26.63 11.30 25.63
N GLU A 436 -26.68 10.64 24.48
CA GLU A 436 -26.01 9.36 24.26
C GLU A 436 -24.48 9.48 24.41
N ILE A 437 -23.87 10.56 23.94
CA ILE A 437 -22.44 10.84 24.14
C ILE A 437 -22.10 10.92 25.63
N GLN A 438 -22.87 11.68 26.41
CA GLN A 438 -22.64 11.82 27.85
C GLN A 438 -22.72 10.47 28.59
N LEU A 439 -23.75 9.68 28.30
CA LEU A 439 -23.91 8.35 28.85
C LEU A 439 -22.75 7.38 28.56
N ARG A 440 -22.10 7.53 27.40
CA ARG A 440 -20.96 6.69 27.00
C ARG A 440 -19.64 7.20 27.56
N THR A 441 -19.45 8.51 27.57
CA THR A 441 -18.23 9.11 28.14
C THR A 441 -18.09 8.87 29.63
N GLU A 442 -19.20 8.81 30.38
CA GLU A 442 -19.22 8.41 31.81
C GLU A 442 -18.68 7.00 32.04
N LYS A 443 -18.77 6.12 31.03
CA LYS A 443 -18.27 4.73 31.06
C LYS A 443 -16.89 4.58 30.42
N ASP A 444 -16.25 5.67 30.07
CA ASP A 444 -14.97 5.71 29.31
C ASP A 444 -15.03 4.96 27.97
N GLU A 445 -16.19 4.97 27.30
CA GLU A 445 -16.42 4.39 25.99
C GLU A 445 -16.25 5.44 24.88
N ARG A 446 -15.99 5.00 23.62
CA ARG A 446 -15.78 5.89 22.46
C ARG A 446 -16.95 5.84 21.50
N ILE A 447 -17.15 6.95 20.79
CA ILE A 447 -18.30 7.17 19.91
C ILE A 447 -17.81 7.54 18.51
N LEU A 448 -18.45 6.95 17.49
CA LEU A 448 -18.28 7.36 16.09
C LEU A 448 -19.58 8.00 15.59
N VAL A 449 -19.46 9.16 14.94
CA VAL A 449 -20.59 9.87 14.35
C VAL A 449 -20.37 10.07 12.86
N THR A 450 -21.29 9.59 12.02
CA THR A 450 -21.23 9.78 10.57
C THR A 450 -22.24 10.82 10.09
N THR A 451 -21.73 11.77 9.30
CA THR A 451 -22.51 12.84 8.66
C THR A 451 -22.54 12.66 7.14
N LEU A 452 -23.37 13.45 6.44
CA LEU A 452 -23.47 13.40 4.98
C LEU A 452 -22.46 14.31 4.26
N THR A 453 -22.01 15.38 4.91
CA THR A 453 -21.13 16.38 4.29
C THR A 453 -19.99 16.81 5.22
N LYS A 454 -18.88 17.24 4.64
CA LYS A 454 -17.74 17.84 5.37
C LYS A 454 -18.19 19.01 6.25
N ARG A 455 -19.00 19.92 5.70
CA ARG A 455 -19.50 21.09 6.41
C ARG A 455 -20.31 20.70 7.65
N MET A 456 -21.18 19.70 7.52
CA MET A 456 -21.96 19.19 8.67
C MET A 456 -21.04 18.62 9.75
N ALA A 457 -19.99 17.86 9.37
CA ALA A 457 -19.01 17.35 10.32
C ALA A 457 -18.27 18.45 11.06
N GLU A 458 -17.85 19.49 10.35
CA GLU A 458 -17.15 20.64 10.94
C GLU A 458 -18.05 21.45 11.88
N GLU A 459 -19.29 21.73 11.48
CA GLU A 459 -20.25 22.47 12.29
C GLU A 459 -20.63 21.69 13.56
N LEU A 460 -20.85 20.38 13.43
CA LEU A 460 -21.13 19.50 14.58
C LEU A 460 -19.93 19.46 15.54
N THR A 461 -18.72 19.35 15.03
CA THR A 461 -17.51 19.37 15.86
C THR A 461 -17.39 20.67 16.64
N LYS A 462 -17.60 21.81 15.98
CA LYS A 462 -17.58 23.13 16.65
C LYS A 462 -18.65 23.23 17.74
N TYR A 463 -19.86 22.72 17.46
CA TYR A 463 -20.95 22.70 18.43
C TYR A 463 -20.61 21.85 19.66
N LEU A 464 -20.19 20.59 19.44
CA LEU A 464 -19.84 19.66 20.53
C LEU A 464 -18.67 20.18 21.38
N THR A 465 -17.66 20.78 20.75
CA THR A 465 -16.53 21.39 21.47
C THR A 465 -16.99 22.58 22.34
N ARG A 466 -17.93 23.39 21.88
CA ARG A 466 -18.48 24.52 22.68
C ARG A 466 -19.20 24.07 23.94
N ILE A 467 -19.84 22.92 23.92
CA ILE A 467 -20.53 22.35 25.08
C ILE A 467 -19.62 21.45 25.92
N GLY A 468 -18.30 21.46 25.64
CA GLY A 468 -17.30 20.79 26.47
C GLY A 468 -17.05 19.31 26.13
N ILE A 469 -17.57 18.79 25.03
CA ILE A 469 -17.33 17.42 24.60
C ILE A 469 -16.00 17.35 23.85
N ARG A 470 -15.12 16.42 24.26
CA ARG A 470 -13.84 16.17 23.59
C ARG A 470 -14.09 15.41 22.29
N CYS A 471 -14.00 16.10 21.16
CA CYS A 471 -14.25 15.52 19.85
C CYS A 471 -13.22 15.98 18.81
N ARG A 472 -13.03 15.14 17.78
CA ARG A 472 -12.29 15.47 16.55
C ARG A 472 -13.11 15.09 15.32
N TYR A 473 -12.84 15.74 14.19
CA TYR A 473 -13.41 15.32 12.90
C TYR A 473 -12.31 14.87 11.95
N ILE A 474 -12.69 13.95 11.05
CA ILE A 474 -11.84 13.45 9.97
C ILE A 474 -12.50 13.76 8.62
N HIS A 475 -11.71 14.25 7.66
CA HIS A 475 -12.13 14.46 6.28
C HIS A 475 -11.19 13.75 5.27
N SER A 476 -11.56 13.78 3.97
CA SER A 476 -10.82 13.08 2.92
C SER A 476 -9.39 13.58 2.71
N ASP A 477 -9.11 14.82 3.12
CA ASP A 477 -7.84 15.50 2.86
C ASP A 477 -6.83 15.32 4.01
N VAL A 478 -7.23 14.59 5.08
CA VAL A 478 -6.33 14.20 6.16
C VAL A 478 -5.39 13.10 5.67
N ASP A 479 -4.09 13.32 5.84
CA ASP A 479 -3.06 12.37 5.45
C ASP A 479 -3.22 11.01 6.16
N THR A 480 -2.71 9.95 5.53
CA THR A 480 -2.83 8.58 6.04
C THR A 480 -2.18 8.43 7.41
N LEU A 481 -1.04 9.08 7.65
CA LEU A 481 -0.35 9.05 8.95
C LEU A 481 -1.13 9.79 10.03
N GLU A 482 -1.58 11.00 9.74
CA GLU A 482 -2.41 11.80 10.65
C GLU A 482 -3.71 11.05 11.01
N ARG A 483 -4.30 10.32 10.04
CA ARG A 483 -5.47 9.49 10.29
C ARG A 483 -5.18 8.37 11.29
N VAL A 484 -4.02 7.71 11.18
CA VAL A 484 -3.60 6.67 12.12
C VAL A 484 -3.39 7.27 13.52
N GLU A 485 -2.76 8.45 13.63
CA GLU A 485 -2.60 9.17 14.90
C GLU A 485 -3.94 9.52 15.55
N ILE A 486 -4.88 10.09 14.78
CA ILE A 486 -6.23 10.42 15.28
C ILE A 486 -6.92 9.17 15.84
N MET A 487 -6.79 8.03 15.17
CA MET A 487 -7.38 6.78 15.63
C MET A 487 -6.70 6.24 16.90
N GLN A 488 -5.39 6.35 17.00
CA GLN A 488 -4.65 5.99 18.22
C GLN A 488 -5.03 6.91 19.39
N ASP A 489 -5.19 8.19 19.13
CA ASP A 489 -5.61 9.17 20.12
C ASP A 489 -7.03 8.88 20.66
N LEU A 490 -7.95 8.50 19.76
CA LEU A 490 -9.28 8.01 20.16
C LEU A 490 -9.18 6.78 21.08
N ARG A 491 -8.36 5.79 20.71
CA ARG A 491 -8.15 4.59 21.53
C ARG A 491 -7.51 4.89 22.88
N LYS A 492 -6.57 5.83 22.93
CA LYS A 492 -5.93 6.29 24.17
C LYS A 492 -6.85 7.16 25.04
N GLY A 493 -8.03 7.55 24.53
CA GLY A 493 -8.97 8.39 25.27
C GLY A 493 -8.61 9.87 25.35
N LEU A 494 -7.74 10.35 24.43
CA LEU A 494 -7.41 11.78 24.35
C LEU A 494 -8.63 12.61 23.93
N PHE A 495 -9.56 11.99 23.22
CA PHE A 495 -10.90 12.50 22.95
C PHE A 495 -11.90 11.34 22.86
N ASP A 496 -13.20 11.63 22.92
CA ASP A 496 -14.25 10.63 23.09
C ASP A 496 -15.06 10.39 21.81
N VAL A 497 -15.20 11.42 20.98
CA VAL A 497 -16.08 11.38 19.82
C VAL A 497 -15.29 11.67 18.56
N LEU A 498 -15.37 10.76 17.58
CA LEU A 498 -14.83 10.97 16.24
C LEU A 498 -15.97 11.17 15.25
N ILE A 499 -15.91 12.29 14.52
CA ILE A 499 -16.93 12.73 13.56
C ILE A 499 -16.35 12.67 12.15
N GLY A 500 -17.14 12.23 11.17
CA GLY A 500 -16.71 12.29 9.77
C GLY A 500 -17.78 11.86 8.77
N VAL A 501 -17.49 12.08 7.49
CA VAL A 501 -18.41 11.75 6.40
C VAL A 501 -18.30 10.27 6.03
N ASN A 502 -17.09 9.74 5.98
CA ASN A 502 -16.79 8.38 5.57
C ASN A 502 -15.67 7.80 6.43
N LEU A 503 -15.94 7.74 7.73
CA LEU A 503 -14.97 7.39 8.76
C LEU A 503 -14.33 6.00 8.57
N LEU A 504 -14.89 5.12 7.73
CA LEU A 504 -14.88 3.72 8.06
C LEU A 504 -14.62 2.77 6.89
N ARG A 505 -14.07 3.28 5.78
CA ARG A 505 -13.75 2.42 4.62
C ARG A 505 -12.61 1.44 4.88
N GLU A 506 -11.78 1.62 5.92
CA GLU A 506 -10.52 0.89 6.04
C GLU A 506 -10.36 0.27 7.42
N GLY A 507 -10.27 -1.02 7.47
CA GLY A 507 -9.79 -2.04 8.40
C GLY A 507 -9.37 -1.72 9.84
N LEU A 508 -9.79 -0.61 10.43
CA LEU A 508 -9.39 -0.21 11.77
C LEU A 508 -10.21 -0.96 12.84
N ASP A 509 -9.50 -1.61 13.73
CA ASP A 509 -10.05 -2.34 14.87
C ASP A 509 -10.13 -1.39 16.07
N LEU A 510 -11.36 -1.01 16.46
CA LEU A 510 -11.65 -0.06 17.53
C LEU A 510 -12.52 -0.72 18.61
N PRO A 511 -11.96 -1.58 19.46
CA PRO A 511 -12.74 -2.28 20.49
C PRO A 511 -13.33 -1.37 21.56
N GLU A 512 -12.80 -0.15 21.70
CA GLU A 512 -13.27 0.87 22.64
C GLU A 512 -14.57 1.57 22.18
N VAL A 513 -14.94 1.44 20.89
CA VAL A 513 -16.14 2.06 20.33
C VAL A 513 -17.39 1.26 20.69
N SER A 514 -18.25 1.84 21.52
CA SER A 514 -19.53 1.25 21.94
C SER A 514 -20.73 1.83 21.20
N LEU A 515 -20.63 3.05 20.64
CA LEU A 515 -21.71 3.70 19.91
C LEU A 515 -21.29 4.14 18.53
N VAL A 516 -22.11 3.81 17.55
CA VAL A 516 -22.07 4.37 16.19
C VAL A 516 -23.37 5.11 15.94
N ALA A 517 -23.28 6.42 15.71
CA ALA A 517 -24.42 7.27 15.37
C ALA A 517 -24.38 7.65 13.89
N ILE A 518 -25.47 7.40 13.18
CA ILE A 518 -25.62 7.69 11.75
C ILE A 518 -26.68 8.76 11.59
N LEU A 519 -26.26 9.99 11.34
CA LEU A 519 -27.17 11.12 11.13
C LEU A 519 -27.78 11.06 9.72
N ASP A 520 -29.03 11.47 9.59
CA ASP A 520 -29.78 11.47 8.32
C ASP A 520 -29.64 10.14 7.57
N ALA A 521 -29.90 9.03 8.24
CA ALA A 521 -29.72 7.69 7.68
C ALA A 521 -30.70 7.38 6.54
N ASP A 522 -31.82 8.08 6.45
CA ASP A 522 -32.84 7.94 5.40
C ASP A 522 -32.54 8.71 4.10
N LYS A 523 -31.45 9.47 4.05
CA LYS A 523 -30.99 10.15 2.83
C LYS A 523 -30.24 9.17 1.92
N GLU A 524 -30.98 8.38 1.15
CA GLU A 524 -30.39 7.38 0.27
C GLU A 524 -29.32 7.96 -0.65
N GLY A 525 -28.25 7.17 -0.85
CA GLY A 525 -27.11 7.51 -1.68
C GLY A 525 -25.91 6.62 -1.35
N PHE A 526 -24.79 6.90 -1.96
CA PHE A 526 -23.57 6.09 -1.80
C PHE A 526 -23.15 5.91 -0.32
N LEU A 527 -23.29 6.95 0.51
CA LEU A 527 -22.93 6.93 1.93
C LEU A 527 -23.98 6.26 2.83
N ARG A 528 -25.15 5.97 2.32
CA ARG A 528 -26.29 5.35 3.04
C ARG A 528 -26.82 4.11 2.31
N SER A 529 -26.00 3.51 1.43
CA SER A 529 -26.28 2.20 0.84
C SER A 529 -26.22 1.10 1.90
N THR A 530 -26.88 -0.03 1.67
CA THR A 530 -26.85 -1.22 2.56
C THR A 530 -25.42 -1.56 2.96
N ARG A 531 -24.47 -1.58 2.01
CA ARG A 531 -23.05 -1.87 2.26
C ARG A 531 -22.42 -0.86 3.21
N SER A 532 -22.61 0.43 2.95
CA SER A 532 -22.06 1.51 3.79
C SER A 532 -22.61 1.47 5.19
N LEU A 533 -23.92 1.27 5.35
CA LEU A 533 -24.59 1.16 6.64
C LEU A 533 -24.10 -0.07 7.43
N THR A 534 -24.03 -1.24 6.79
CA THR A 534 -23.55 -2.48 7.42
C THR A 534 -22.11 -2.36 7.91
N GLN A 535 -21.23 -1.75 7.12
CA GLN A 535 -19.83 -1.53 7.53
C GLN A 535 -19.71 -0.53 8.68
N THR A 536 -20.52 0.52 8.65
CA THR A 536 -20.56 1.55 9.69
C THR A 536 -21.06 0.97 11.01
N VAL A 537 -22.18 0.28 10.98
CA VAL A 537 -22.76 -0.44 12.15
C VAL A 537 -21.76 -1.46 12.72
N GLY A 538 -21.09 -2.22 11.86
CA GLY A 538 -20.12 -3.24 12.24
C GLY A 538 -18.91 -2.72 13.03
N ARG A 539 -18.68 -1.40 13.08
CA ARG A 539 -17.60 -0.83 13.89
C ARG A 539 -17.82 -0.92 15.38
N ALA A 540 -19.07 -0.95 15.84
CA ALA A 540 -19.40 -1.19 17.24
C ALA A 540 -19.45 -2.69 17.62
N ALA A 541 -19.25 -3.62 16.67
CA ALA A 541 -19.35 -5.07 16.89
C ALA A 541 -18.17 -5.67 17.69
N ARG A 542 -17.17 -4.87 18.06
CA ARG A 542 -16.02 -5.27 18.89
C ARG A 542 -16.23 -4.98 20.38
N ASN A 543 -17.27 -4.23 20.71
CA ASN A 543 -17.60 -3.87 22.08
C ASN A 543 -18.79 -4.70 22.58
N VAL A 544 -18.74 -5.14 23.83
CA VAL A 544 -19.85 -5.90 24.47
C VAL A 544 -21.12 -5.04 24.54
N ASN A 545 -20.96 -3.72 24.73
CA ASN A 545 -22.05 -2.74 24.81
C ASN A 545 -22.34 -2.09 23.44
N GLY A 546 -21.93 -2.75 22.34
CA GLY A 546 -22.04 -2.21 21.00
C GLY A 546 -23.48 -1.86 20.61
N LYS A 547 -23.72 -0.61 20.22
CA LYS A 547 -25.02 -0.08 19.76
C LYS A 547 -24.82 0.78 18.51
N ALA A 548 -25.78 0.73 17.61
CA ALA A 548 -25.86 1.65 16.49
C ALA A 548 -27.18 2.41 16.51
N ILE A 549 -27.15 3.73 16.33
CA ILE A 549 -28.34 4.57 16.24
C ILE A 549 -28.40 5.15 14.83
N MET A 550 -29.51 4.90 14.15
CA MET A 550 -29.81 5.49 12.84
C MET A 550 -30.89 6.57 13.04
N TYR A 551 -30.51 7.83 12.83
CA TYR A 551 -31.47 8.93 12.85
C TYR A 551 -32.13 9.06 11.50
N ALA A 552 -33.46 8.80 11.46
CA ALA A 552 -34.23 8.75 10.23
C ALA A 552 -35.71 9.01 10.48
N ASP A 553 -36.38 9.69 9.58
CA ASP A 553 -37.83 9.90 9.64
C ASP A 553 -38.62 8.75 8.98
N LYS A 554 -37.94 8.01 8.10
CA LYS A 554 -38.48 6.81 7.44
C LYS A 554 -37.41 5.73 7.31
N ILE A 555 -37.79 4.49 7.40
CA ILE A 555 -36.90 3.35 7.12
C ILE A 555 -36.85 3.15 5.61
N THR A 556 -35.64 3.23 5.04
CA THR A 556 -35.40 2.95 3.62
C THR A 556 -35.10 1.47 3.39
N ASP A 557 -35.13 1.03 2.12
CA ASP A 557 -34.80 -0.36 1.78
C ASP A 557 -33.38 -0.73 2.20
N SER A 558 -32.42 0.19 2.09
CA SER A 558 -31.04 0.00 2.52
C SER A 558 -30.93 -0.16 4.05
N MET A 559 -31.68 0.62 4.81
CA MET A 559 -31.75 0.50 6.27
C MET A 559 -32.40 -0.83 6.67
N GLN A 560 -33.54 -1.19 6.05
CA GLN A 560 -34.26 -2.41 6.38
C GLN A 560 -33.38 -3.64 6.17
N ARG A 561 -32.70 -3.75 5.02
CA ARG A 561 -31.76 -4.85 4.77
C ARG A 561 -30.63 -4.90 5.80
N THR A 562 -30.06 -3.76 6.15
CA THR A 562 -29.00 -3.70 7.17
C THR A 562 -29.49 -4.18 8.53
N ILE A 563 -30.71 -3.81 8.93
CA ILE A 563 -31.35 -4.23 10.18
C ILE A 563 -31.60 -5.73 10.16
N ASP A 564 -32.19 -6.25 9.08
CA ASP A 564 -32.51 -7.66 8.94
C ASP A 564 -31.25 -8.54 8.98
N ASP A 565 -30.24 -8.18 8.21
CA ASP A 565 -28.94 -8.88 8.20
C ASP A 565 -28.24 -8.86 9.57
N THR A 566 -28.29 -7.72 10.24
CA THR A 566 -27.69 -7.59 11.58
C THR A 566 -28.43 -8.44 12.60
N ASN A 567 -29.77 -8.44 12.57
CA ASN A 567 -30.59 -9.27 13.46
C ASN A 567 -30.37 -10.76 13.23
N TYR A 568 -30.29 -11.20 11.96
CA TYR A 568 -29.96 -12.59 11.62
C TYR A 568 -28.61 -13.01 12.22
N ARG A 569 -27.57 -12.17 12.05
CA ARG A 569 -26.23 -12.44 12.58
C ARG A 569 -26.24 -12.49 14.12
N ARG A 570 -26.95 -11.58 14.76
CA ARG A 570 -27.11 -11.56 16.22
C ARG A 570 -27.78 -12.84 16.74
N GLU A 571 -28.86 -13.24 16.10
CA GLU A 571 -29.61 -14.46 16.50
C GLU A 571 -28.73 -15.71 16.32
N LYS A 572 -28.06 -15.86 15.20
CA LYS A 572 -27.12 -16.96 14.93
C LYS A 572 -26.02 -17.02 15.98
N GLN A 573 -25.39 -15.87 16.30
CA GLN A 573 -24.37 -15.80 17.35
C GLN A 573 -24.90 -16.12 18.75
N MET A 574 -26.07 -15.59 19.12
CA MET A 574 -26.68 -15.89 20.41
C MET A 574 -26.99 -17.38 20.57
N ASN A 575 -27.51 -18.03 19.53
CA ASN A 575 -27.81 -19.45 19.56
C ASN A 575 -26.50 -20.27 19.67
N TYR A 576 -25.46 -19.89 18.99
CA TYR A 576 -24.13 -20.49 19.10
C TYR A 576 -23.57 -20.35 20.54
N ASN A 577 -23.62 -19.12 21.08
CA ASN A 577 -23.14 -18.84 22.42
C ASN A 577 -23.87 -19.70 23.48
N LYS A 578 -25.19 -19.82 23.37
CA LYS A 578 -26.01 -20.66 24.28
C LYS A 578 -25.62 -22.14 24.14
N ALA A 579 -25.45 -22.65 22.92
CA ALA A 579 -25.14 -24.05 22.69
C ALA A 579 -23.76 -24.46 23.24
N HIS A 580 -22.79 -23.51 23.24
CA HIS A 580 -21.42 -23.76 23.67
C HIS A 580 -21.05 -23.12 25.01
N ASN A 581 -22.02 -22.55 25.74
CA ASN A 581 -21.82 -21.84 27.02
C ASN A 581 -20.76 -20.74 26.95
N ILE A 582 -20.72 -19.98 25.84
CA ILE A 582 -19.79 -18.90 25.64
C ILE A 582 -20.39 -17.60 26.22
N THR A 583 -19.62 -16.94 27.06
CA THR A 583 -19.91 -15.57 27.52
C THR A 583 -19.14 -14.60 26.64
N PRO A 584 -19.80 -13.60 26.02
CA PRO A 584 -19.12 -12.59 25.21
C PRO A 584 -18.01 -11.88 26.01
N GLN A 585 -16.80 -11.86 25.47
CA GLN A 585 -15.65 -11.22 26.11
C GLN A 585 -15.10 -10.11 25.24
N PRO A 586 -14.76 -8.94 25.82
CA PRO A 586 -14.11 -7.88 25.09
C PRO A 586 -12.72 -8.32 24.64
N LEU A 587 -12.34 -7.94 23.44
CA LEU A 587 -10.97 -8.12 22.95
C LEU A 587 -10.06 -7.09 23.60
N HIS A 588 -9.32 -7.46 24.63
CA HIS A 588 -8.21 -6.67 25.14
C HIS A 588 -6.98 -6.88 24.26
N LYS A 589 -6.93 -6.25 23.10
CA LYS A 589 -5.64 -6.05 22.45
C LYS A 589 -4.88 -5.00 23.24
N LYS A 590 -3.77 -5.39 23.88
CA LYS A 590 -2.79 -4.42 24.37
C LYS A 590 -2.57 -3.39 23.26
N ILE A 591 -2.58 -2.10 23.62
CA ILE A 591 -2.15 -1.02 22.74
C ILE A 591 -0.62 -1.19 22.61
N GLU A 592 -0.19 -2.27 21.99
CA GLU A 592 1.18 -2.38 21.57
C GLU A 592 1.29 -1.45 20.37
N ASN A 593 2.32 -0.62 20.39
CA ASN A 593 2.82 0.06 19.21
C ASN A 593 3.25 -1.00 18.20
N SER A 594 2.29 -1.75 17.64
CA SER A 594 2.55 -2.75 16.61
C SER A 594 3.12 -2.11 15.35
N LEU A 595 2.96 -0.81 15.21
CA LEU A 595 3.62 0.00 14.16
C LEU A 595 5.04 0.42 14.55
N SER A 596 5.42 0.48 15.83
CA SER A 596 6.76 0.90 16.28
C SER A 596 7.75 -0.26 16.50
N LYS A 597 7.33 -1.50 16.35
CA LYS A 597 8.19 -2.70 16.50
C LYS A 597 8.30 -3.57 15.24
N SER A 598 7.57 -3.27 14.18
CA SER A 598 7.83 -3.84 12.86
C SER A 598 8.86 -2.97 12.16
N PRO A 599 9.93 -3.51 11.60
CA PRO A 599 10.88 -2.75 10.78
C PRO A 599 10.21 -2.06 9.57
N ILE A 600 8.96 -2.40 9.28
CA ILE A 600 8.13 -1.84 8.20
C ILE A 600 7.54 -0.46 8.57
N THR A 601 7.63 -0.01 9.81
CA THR A 601 6.93 1.17 10.34
C THR A 601 7.80 2.15 11.13
N GLU A 602 9.11 2.02 11.12
CA GLU A 602 9.98 3.16 11.41
C GLU A 602 9.92 4.14 10.22
N PHE A 603 8.76 4.77 10.04
CA PHE A 603 8.72 6.03 9.34
C PHE A 603 9.52 7.03 10.17
N HIS A 604 10.73 7.33 9.76
CA HIS A 604 11.46 8.45 10.29
C HIS A 604 10.65 9.72 9.98
N TYR A 605 9.87 10.13 10.96
CA TYR A 605 9.24 11.43 10.98
C TYR A 605 10.37 12.46 11.08
N ASP A 606 10.65 13.15 9.98
CA ASP A 606 11.47 14.35 9.98
C ASP A 606 10.56 15.54 10.37
N PRO A 607 10.71 16.09 11.59
CA PRO A 607 9.90 17.23 12.04
C PRO A 607 10.06 18.47 11.15
N SER A 608 11.16 18.55 10.37
CA SER A 608 11.42 19.66 9.44
C SER A 608 10.46 19.70 8.26
N PHE A 609 9.75 18.59 7.98
CA PHE A 609 8.79 18.50 6.89
C PHE A 609 7.46 19.23 7.19
N LYS A 610 7.02 19.24 8.46
CA LYS A 610 5.82 20.02 8.87
C LYS A 610 6.00 21.52 8.71
N GLU A 611 7.21 22.03 8.91
CA GLU A 611 7.48 23.46 8.75
C GLU A 611 7.49 23.88 7.27
N ARG A 612 7.89 23.00 6.36
CA ARG A 612 7.88 23.31 4.91
C ARG A 612 6.49 23.30 4.31
N THR A 613 5.66 22.30 4.63
CA THR A 613 4.27 22.23 4.12
C THR A 613 3.34 23.29 4.74
N ALA A 614 3.55 23.65 5.99
CA ALA A 614 2.80 24.74 6.63
C ALA A 614 3.19 26.14 6.07
N ALA A 615 4.45 26.33 5.69
CA ALA A 615 4.92 27.57 5.05
C ALA A 615 4.40 27.71 3.61
N GLU A 616 4.34 26.63 2.85
CA GLU A 616 3.79 26.63 1.48
C GLU A 616 2.26 26.80 1.46
N ALA A 617 1.54 26.20 2.42
CA ALA A 617 0.10 26.38 2.53
C ALA A 617 -0.32 27.79 3.00
N GLN A 618 0.52 28.48 3.77
CA GLN A 618 0.27 29.86 4.20
C GLN A 618 0.55 30.89 3.10
N SER A 619 1.43 30.59 2.13
CA SER A 619 1.79 31.54 1.07
C SER A 619 0.70 31.73 0.00
N VAL A 620 -0.25 30.80 -0.11
CA VAL A 620 -1.31 30.84 -1.14
C VAL A 620 -2.47 31.81 -0.79
N TYR A 621 -2.54 32.34 0.44
CA TYR A 621 -3.64 33.19 0.92
C TYR A 621 -3.22 34.56 1.43
N LEU A 622 -1.99 35.00 1.16
CA LEU A 622 -1.56 36.34 1.56
C LEU A 622 -2.06 37.40 0.57
N SER A 623 -2.74 38.41 1.07
CA SER A 623 -3.08 39.61 0.27
C SER A 623 -1.77 40.31 -0.18
N ALA A 624 -1.79 41.03 -1.29
CA ALA A 624 -0.61 41.74 -1.81
C ALA A 624 0.09 42.64 -0.77
N LYS A 625 -0.67 43.25 0.15
CA LYS A 625 -0.14 44.04 1.28
C LYS A 625 0.57 43.18 2.35
N GLU A 626 0.06 41.99 2.63
CA GLU A 626 0.66 41.08 3.61
C GLU A 626 1.93 40.43 3.05
N LEU A 627 1.95 40.15 1.75
CA LEU A 627 3.10 39.66 1.05
C LEU A 627 4.25 40.67 1.03
N GLU A 628 3.98 41.94 0.73
CA GLU A 628 4.99 43.01 0.83
C GLU A 628 5.54 43.19 2.25
N LYS A 629 4.68 43.06 3.27
CA LYS A 629 5.09 43.15 4.68
C LYS A 629 6.02 42.00 5.03
N LYS A 630 5.69 40.78 4.62
CA LYS A 630 6.49 39.56 4.86
C LYS A 630 7.84 39.62 4.14
N ILE A 631 7.88 40.11 2.92
CA ILE A 631 9.13 40.37 2.16
C ILE A 631 10.06 41.34 2.92
N LYS A 632 9.51 42.42 3.50
CA LYS A 632 10.32 43.37 4.29
C LYS A 632 10.82 42.77 5.60
N GLU A 633 10.00 41.98 6.27
CA GLU A 633 10.38 41.30 7.52
C GLU A 633 11.47 40.23 7.29
N THR A 634 11.31 39.36 6.27
CA THR A 634 12.29 38.34 5.92
C THR A 634 13.63 38.95 5.48
N ARG A 635 13.60 40.11 4.78
CA ARG A 635 14.82 40.83 4.43
C ARG A 635 15.57 41.34 5.67
N LYS A 636 14.85 41.89 6.65
CA LYS A 636 15.45 42.31 7.92
C LYS A 636 16.08 41.17 8.72
N LEU A 637 15.40 40.01 8.73
CA LEU A 637 15.92 38.81 9.39
C LEU A 637 17.20 38.27 8.71
N MET A 638 17.23 38.31 7.38
CA MET A 638 18.41 37.96 6.59
C MET A 638 19.59 38.87 6.90
N GLU A 639 19.37 40.19 6.93
CA GLU A 639 20.40 41.20 7.23
C GLU A 639 20.90 41.09 8.66
N ALA A 640 20.01 40.80 9.62
CA ALA A 640 20.38 40.57 11.03
C ALA A 640 21.24 39.30 11.18
N ALA A 641 20.82 38.18 10.59
CA ALA A 641 21.59 36.92 10.60
C ALA A 641 22.97 37.09 9.94
N ALA A 642 23.07 37.87 8.88
CA ALA A 642 24.35 38.18 8.22
C ALA A 642 25.26 39.02 9.12
N LYS A 643 24.71 39.99 9.88
CA LYS A 643 25.47 40.77 10.86
C LYS A 643 25.99 39.94 12.04
N ASP A 644 25.20 38.95 12.46
CA ASP A 644 25.56 38.02 13.54
C ASP A 644 26.48 36.88 13.05
N LEU A 645 26.91 36.92 11.78
CA LEU A 645 27.76 35.92 11.11
C LEU A 645 27.14 34.51 11.07
N ASP A 646 25.83 34.38 11.24
CA ASP A 646 25.07 33.13 11.08
C ASP A 646 24.71 32.94 9.60
N PHE A 647 25.72 32.53 8.81
CA PHE A 647 25.60 32.39 7.36
C PHE A 647 24.58 31.31 6.95
N VAL A 648 24.30 30.32 7.79
CA VAL A 648 23.31 29.26 7.52
C VAL A 648 21.90 29.86 7.56
N LYS A 649 21.55 30.61 8.62
CA LYS A 649 20.27 31.29 8.70
C LYS A 649 20.13 32.42 7.67
N ALA A 650 21.19 33.14 7.39
CA ALA A 650 21.19 34.16 6.35
C ALA A 650 20.88 33.55 4.94
N ALA A 651 21.43 32.37 4.63
CA ALA A 651 21.11 31.65 3.39
C ALA A 651 19.65 31.18 3.35
N GLN A 652 19.12 30.65 4.47
CA GLN A 652 17.72 30.24 4.58
C GLN A 652 16.75 31.42 4.33
N TYR A 653 16.98 32.55 4.97
CA TYR A 653 16.15 33.75 4.78
C TYR A 653 16.29 34.34 3.37
N ARG A 654 17.45 34.24 2.72
CA ARG A 654 17.65 34.62 1.33
C ARG A 654 16.77 33.77 0.40
N ASP A 655 16.76 32.46 0.60
CA ASP A 655 16.02 31.54 -0.24
C ASP A 655 14.49 31.68 -0.01
N GLU A 656 14.06 32.00 1.23
CA GLU A 656 12.69 32.37 1.55
C GLU A 656 12.31 33.71 0.93
N LEU A 657 13.17 34.71 0.97
CA LEU A 657 12.97 36.01 0.35
C LEU A 657 12.77 35.89 -1.16
N LYS A 658 13.55 35.05 -1.82
CA LYS A 658 13.44 34.79 -3.25
C LYS A 658 12.08 34.16 -3.59
N LYS A 659 11.62 33.17 -2.83
CA LYS A 659 10.30 32.55 -2.99
C LYS A 659 9.15 33.56 -2.80
N LEU A 660 9.24 34.42 -1.81
CA LEU A 660 8.23 35.46 -1.57
C LEU A 660 8.21 36.53 -2.68
N GLN A 661 9.35 36.83 -3.28
CA GLN A 661 9.45 37.75 -4.41
C GLN A 661 8.92 37.15 -5.70
N ASP A 662 9.14 35.85 -5.94
CA ASP A 662 8.59 35.10 -7.07
C ASP A 662 7.05 34.96 -6.99
N LEU A 663 6.48 34.96 -5.78
CA LEU A 663 5.03 35.01 -5.55
C LEU A 663 4.42 36.41 -5.70
N ALA A 664 5.24 37.45 -5.66
CA ALA A 664 4.80 38.84 -5.80
C ALA A 664 4.83 39.36 -7.24
N ASN A 665 5.54 38.66 -8.15
CA ASN A 665 5.60 38.90 -9.58
C ASN A 665 4.63 37.99 -10.33
#